data_205b8d88e019792a69d2945eda51ec79
#
_entry.id   205b8d88e019792a69d2945eda51ec79
#
_cell.length_a   1.000
_cell.length_b   1.000
_cell.length_c   1.000
_cell.angle_alpha   90.00
_cell.angle_beta   90.00
_cell.angle_gamma   90.00
#
_symmetry.space_group_name_H-M   'P 1'
#
loop_
_entity.id
_entity.type
_entity.pdbx_description
1 polymer ?
#
loop_
_entity_poly.entity_id
_entity_poly.type
_entity_poly.pdbx_seq_one_letter_code
_entity_poly.pdbx_strand_id
1 'polypeptide(L)'
;MKKYILSAIAVLSAATLLTSCNDSLDTDPRVTEMTSATFPGKPADVESEIAALYSIMNTMGGGDSDTYNPFYWWEIMSDNCYGSGGLQDNKVKSLHHLVEMNVDQYETVFILLYGGISRANNTIETIDNVKWNDTQRTQRNQLLGEAYFMRALYTLWLTQLYGDVPLITSSTITDDMKQQVSAEEVIYPQILSDLTSAKNLMKAERANGSGHADKFAAEAFIARAWMFWAGFYKKVSELATGDASIQLVEQEGCDGGTLAKADVIAGLRDIISNGGYKLCEDFRSLWQYSNSLLWDEAQDGEGHAYEFIKDMKRENCFDQPGMGNGNTEEIFQIQFMNASKWGIDGKVENGGIYSTARMYSNYISCFWGLRNGATNDNGKRTKTYPFNQGWGQGTPSCNIWDDWTDAERTGNYTDKRKLGSIIDLENELEAYTYEKDDCEESGYSVKKYADVNLDACAADNDSWWSKCEGYTASSLDNKQQGDHFEDYYLMRYADVLLMMTELTGEASYMNQVQRRAGVPETPYTLANVQNERRWEFVFEGLRFNDMRRWSGIDGGENCYAAKALQAQRGKQIVCLGQKSAKRTLEHMTCSWAKRYAATNGFLSKPQAQITNLSGKMVQNPGWDAADPETQYKVIYQ
;
A
#
# COMPACT_ATOMS: atom_id res chain seq x y z
N MET A 1 26.37 12.75 81.73
CA MET A 1 24.98 13.09 81.21
C MET A 1 25.00 13.60 79.77
N LYS A 2 25.88 14.53 79.33
CA LYS A 2 25.85 15.04 77.93
C LYS A 2 26.10 13.99 76.81
N LYS A 3 26.85 12.92 77.06
CA LYS A 3 27.14 11.86 76.10
C LYS A 3 25.93 10.93 75.82
N TYR A 4 25.11 10.72 76.82
CA TYR A 4 23.90 9.84 76.64
C TYR A 4 22.69 10.56 76.02
N ILE A 5 22.65 11.89 76.14
CA ILE A 5 21.62 12.69 75.47
C ILE A 5 21.86 12.78 73.96
N LEU A 6 23.12 12.90 73.51
CA LEU A 6 23.44 12.87 72.08
C LEU A 6 23.20 11.50 71.44
N SER A 7 23.43 10.40 72.15
CA SER A 7 23.12 9.06 71.65
C SER A 7 21.61 8.77 71.57
N ALA A 8 20.81 9.31 72.50
CA ALA A 8 19.36 9.17 72.45
C ALA A 8 18.73 10.00 71.32
N ILE A 9 19.23 11.17 71.02
CA ILE A 9 18.79 12.02 69.90
C ILE A 9 19.17 11.40 68.55
N ALA A 10 20.34 10.77 68.44
CA ALA A 10 20.79 10.07 67.22
C ALA A 10 19.97 8.80 66.95
N VAL A 11 19.51 8.08 67.97
CA VAL A 11 18.64 6.89 67.80
C VAL A 11 17.21 7.30 67.47
N LEU A 12 16.68 8.40 68.05
CA LEU A 12 15.34 8.91 67.71
C LEU A 12 15.30 9.49 66.28
N SER A 13 16.35 10.15 65.81
CA SER A 13 16.40 10.65 64.43
C SER A 13 16.64 9.55 63.39
N ALA A 14 17.26 8.43 63.77
CA ALA A 14 17.36 7.26 62.89
C ALA A 14 16.06 6.45 62.82
N ALA A 15 15.24 6.43 63.89
CA ALA A 15 13.98 5.73 63.91
C ALA A 15 12.85 6.47 63.11
N THR A 16 12.96 7.81 63.01
CA THR A 16 11.98 8.60 62.21
C THR A 16 12.35 8.63 60.71
N LEU A 17 13.53 8.17 60.32
CA LEU A 17 13.93 8.05 58.89
C LEU A 17 13.57 6.69 58.28
N LEU A 18 13.08 5.72 59.06
CA LEU A 18 12.73 4.39 58.57
C LEU A 18 11.18 4.17 58.40
N THR A 19 10.37 5.14 58.76
CA THR A 19 8.90 5.04 58.63
C THR A 19 8.34 5.98 57.54
N SER A 20 9.18 6.65 56.75
CA SER A 20 8.73 7.69 55.81
C SER A 20 8.93 7.37 54.34
N CYS A 21 9.09 6.11 53.92
CA CYS A 21 9.38 5.82 52.54
C CYS A 21 8.46 4.76 51.87
N ASN A 22 7.45 4.22 52.54
CA ASN A 22 6.54 3.28 51.89
C ASN A 22 5.29 3.91 51.31
N ASP A 23 4.78 5.03 51.86
CA ASP A 23 3.53 5.64 51.37
C ASP A 23 3.77 6.75 50.32
N SER A 24 4.99 7.19 50.07
CA SER A 24 5.24 8.23 49.06
C SER A 24 5.67 7.67 47.69
N LEU A 25 5.81 6.36 47.59
CA LEU A 25 6.08 5.64 46.32
C LEU A 25 4.85 4.90 45.81
N ASP A 26 3.83 4.71 46.62
CA ASP A 26 2.49 4.33 46.17
C ASP A 26 1.75 5.61 45.75
N THR A 27 2.08 6.13 44.61
CA THR A 27 1.19 7.07 43.93
C THR A 27 0.02 6.28 43.41
N ASP A 28 -1.12 6.30 44.14
CA ASP A 28 -2.39 6.00 43.48
C ASP A 28 -2.45 6.83 42.22
N PRO A 29 -2.61 6.20 41.03
CA PRO A 29 -2.70 6.96 39.80
C PRO A 29 -3.79 7.98 39.95
N ARG A 30 -3.43 9.27 39.91
CA ARG A 30 -4.43 10.32 39.95
C ARG A 30 -5.43 10.05 38.85
N VAL A 31 -6.69 10.20 39.11
CA VAL A 31 -7.82 10.00 38.15
C VAL A 31 -7.61 10.77 36.82
N THR A 32 -6.65 11.69 36.81
CA THR A 32 -6.23 12.50 35.66
C THR A 32 -4.97 11.98 34.96
N GLU A 33 -4.29 10.95 35.46
CA GLU A 33 -3.09 10.40 34.82
C GLU A 33 -3.44 9.19 33.96
N MET A 34 -3.07 9.22 32.67
CA MET A 34 -3.21 8.07 31.79
C MET A 34 -2.14 7.03 32.15
N THR A 35 -2.56 5.92 32.67
CA THR A 35 -1.72 4.75 32.95
C THR A 35 -2.27 3.55 32.17
N SER A 36 -1.50 2.49 32.03
CA SER A 36 -1.99 1.22 31.45
C SER A 36 -3.19 0.61 32.19
N ALA A 37 -3.41 1.01 33.46
CA ALA A 37 -4.57 0.57 34.25
C ALA A 37 -5.81 1.46 34.04
N THR A 38 -5.67 2.66 33.50
CA THR A 38 -6.75 3.65 33.31
C THR A 38 -7.04 3.95 31.85
N PHE A 39 -6.27 3.41 30.91
CA PHE A 39 -6.44 3.61 29.48
C PHE A 39 -6.59 2.25 28.77
N PRO A 40 -7.60 2.09 27.87
CA PRO A 40 -8.68 3.03 27.59
C PRO A 40 -9.73 3.05 28.72
N GLY A 41 -10.23 4.25 29.11
CA GLY A 41 -11.24 4.42 30.14
C GLY A 41 -12.60 4.90 29.63
N LYS A 42 -12.67 5.36 28.38
CA LYS A 42 -13.89 5.89 27.73
C LYS A 42 -13.87 5.58 26.22
N PRO A 43 -15.02 5.62 25.54
CA PRO A 43 -15.10 5.34 24.10
C PRO A 43 -14.10 6.12 23.22
N ALA A 44 -13.90 7.41 23.48
CA ALA A 44 -12.98 8.25 22.75
C ALA A 44 -11.50 7.80 22.85
N ASP A 45 -11.13 7.09 23.91
CA ASP A 45 -9.78 6.53 24.05
C ASP A 45 -9.59 5.37 23.06
N VAL A 46 -10.62 4.52 22.90
CA VAL A 46 -10.62 3.42 21.91
C VAL A 46 -10.62 3.98 20.48
N GLU A 47 -11.39 5.04 20.20
CA GLU A 47 -11.32 5.73 18.91
C GLU A 47 -9.90 6.23 18.61
N SER A 48 -9.18 6.73 19.62
CA SER A 48 -7.78 7.15 19.47
C SER A 48 -6.83 5.97 19.20
N GLU A 49 -7.08 4.81 19.83
CA GLU A 49 -6.33 3.59 19.54
C GLU A 49 -6.56 3.11 18.09
N ILE A 50 -7.81 3.14 17.62
CA ILE A 50 -8.14 2.80 16.23
C ILE A 50 -7.48 3.78 15.25
N ALA A 51 -7.53 5.08 15.50
CA ALA A 51 -6.82 6.06 14.68
C ALA A 51 -5.29 5.78 14.64
N ALA A 52 -4.72 5.34 15.77
CA ALA A 52 -3.31 4.93 15.81
C ALA A 52 -3.01 3.64 15.01
N LEU A 53 -3.99 2.76 14.80
CA LEU A 53 -3.86 1.62 13.89
C LEU A 53 -3.81 2.10 12.43
N TYR A 54 -4.74 2.95 12.02
CA TYR A 54 -4.74 3.49 10.66
C TYR A 54 -3.47 4.29 10.35
N SER A 55 -2.89 4.98 11.34
CA SER A 55 -1.65 5.75 11.17
C SER A 55 -0.44 4.91 10.72
N ILE A 56 -0.43 3.60 10.97
CA ILE A 56 0.63 2.69 10.47
C ILE A 56 0.57 2.60 8.94
N MET A 57 -0.62 2.54 8.34
CA MET A 57 -0.76 2.56 6.87
C MET A 57 -0.24 3.88 6.29
N ASN A 58 -0.58 5.00 6.90
CA ASN A 58 -0.08 6.30 6.49
C ASN A 58 1.45 6.38 6.63
N THR A 59 2.02 5.82 7.70
CA THR A 59 3.48 5.76 7.87
C THR A 59 4.14 4.95 6.76
N MET A 60 3.54 3.84 6.34
CA MET A 60 4.04 3.05 5.22
C MET A 60 3.88 3.77 3.88
N GLY A 61 2.83 4.58 3.71
CA GLY A 61 2.60 5.38 2.51
C GLY A 61 3.34 6.72 2.50
N GLY A 62 3.58 7.30 3.66
CA GLY A 62 4.11 8.65 3.86
C GLY A 62 5.59 8.74 4.27
N GLY A 63 6.31 7.62 4.34
CA GLY A 63 7.74 7.62 4.67
C GLY A 63 8.60 8.23 3.55
N ASP A 64 9.60 9.03 3.89
CA ASP A 64 10.55 9.64 2.94
C ASP A 64 11.59 8.66 2.39
N SER A 65 11.38 7.41 2.57
CA SER A 65 12.31 6.37 2.20
C SER A 65 11.54 5.31 1.43
N ASP A 66 12.07 4.93 0.30
CA ASP A 66 11.72 3.73 -0.49
C ASP A 66 11.57 2.45 0.35
N THR A 67 11.75 2.61 1.66
CA THR A 67 11.84 1.53 2.63
C THR A 67 10.51 1.03 3.16
N TYR A 68 9.41 1.78 3.04
CA TYR A 68 8.27 1.55 3.94
C TYR A 68 6.98 1.08 3.27
N ASN A 69 6.96 0.91 1.95
CA ASN A 69 5.70 0.70 1.25
C ASN A 69 5.57 -0.67 0.58
N PRO A 70 4.83 -1.63 1.15
CA PRO A 70 4.64 -2.94 0.53
C PRO A 70 3.89 -2.88 -0.80
N PHE A 71 2.99 -1.91 -1.03
CA PHE A 71 2.22 -1.81 -2.27
C PHE A 71 3.12 -1.41 -3.44
N TYR A 72 4.01 -0.44 -3.21
CA TYR A 72 5.04 -0.05 -4.15
C TYR A 72 6.02 -1.21 -4.40
N TRP A 73 6.45 -1.92 -3.35
CA TRP A 73 7.36 -3.06 -3.48
C TRP A 73 6.78 -4.17 -4.35
N TRP A 74 5.51 -4.54 -4.16
CA TRP A 74 4.87 -5.58 -4.96
C TRP A 74 4.76 -5.19 -6.44
N GLU A 75 4.63 -3.92 -6.75
CA GLU A 75 4.63 -3.49 -8.14
C GLU A 75 6.06 -3.57 -8.75
N ILE A 76 7.09 -3.11 -8.02
CA ILE A 76 8.49 -3.23 -8.45
C ILE A 76 8.94 -4.68 -8.60
N MET A 77 8.47 -5.58 -7.75
CA MET A 77 8.76 -7.02 -7.82
C MET A 77 8.02 -7.72 -8.97
N SER A 78 7.09 -7.04 -9.66
CA SER A 78 6.31 -7.60 -10.76
C SER A 78 6.98 -7.38 -12.12
N ASP A 79 6.34 -7.88 -13.18
CA ASP A 79 6.74 -7.68 -14.58
C ASP A 79 6.27 -6.32 -15.15
N ASN A 80 5.62 -5.48 -14.36
CA ASN A 80 5.10 -4.19 -14.79
C ASN A 80 6.08 -3.03 -14.65
N CYS A 81 7.08 -3.14 -13.76
CA CYS A 81 8.02 -2.06 -13.46
C CYS A 81 9.47 -2.50 -13.51
N TYR A 82 10.36 -1.55 -13.83
CA TYR A 82 11.80 -1.67 -13.61
C TYR A 82 12.19 -1.03 -12.27
N GLY A 83 13.29 -1.47 -11.70
CA GLY A 83 13.90 -0.86 -10.52
C GLY A 83 14.71 0.39 -10.86
N SER A 84 14.09 1.36 -11.51
CA SER A 84 14.71 2.59 -12.02
C SER A 84 15.11 3.58 -10.92
N GLY A 85 15.51 4.77 -11.32
CA GLY A 85 16.01 5.83 -10.46
C GLY A 85 17.49 6.09 -10.64
N GLY A 86 18.17 6.59 -9.60
CA GLY A 86 19.61 6.82 -9.62
C GLY A 86 20.44 5.55 -9.43
N LEU A 87 21.70 5.62 -9.80
CA LEU A 87 22.66 4.48 -9.67
C LEU A 87 22.76 3.96 -8.24
N GLN A 88 22.49 4.81 -7.23
CA GLN A 88 22.60 4.45 -5.82
C GLN A 88 21.28 3.95 -5.20
N ASP A 89 20.19 3.93 -5.97
CA ASP A 89 18.87 3.46 -5.51
C ASP A 89 18.83 1.93 -5.45
N ASN A 90 19.72 1.36 -4.64
CA ASN A 90 19.98 -0.08 -4.58
C ASN A 90 18.77 -0.88 -4.11
N LYS A 91 17.93 -0.31 -3.25
CA LYS A 91 16.76 -1.02 -2.72
C LYS A 91 15.73 -1.32 -3.80
N VAL A 92 15.44 -0.35 -4.66
CA VAL A 92 14.47 -0.51 -5.76
C VAL A 92 14.98 -1.58 -6.74
N LYS A 93 16.29 -1.52 -7.07
CA LYS A 93 16.93 -2.52 -7.93
C LYS A 93 16.92 -3.91 -7.29
N SER A 94 17.18 -3.99 -5.99
CA SER A 94 17.14 -5.24 -5.25
C SER A 94 15.75 -5.88 -5.28
N LEU A 95 14.70 -5.08 -5.08
CA LEU A 95 13.31 -5.54 -5.20
C LEU A 95 13.01 -6.07 -6.59
N HIS A 96 13.34 -5.30 -7.64
CA HIS A 96 13.12 -5.68 -9.02
C HIS A 96 13.83 -6.99 -9.38
N HIS A 97 15.05 -7.19 -8.89
CA HIS A 97 15.85 -8.37 -9.18
C HIS A 97 15.67 -9.53 -8.21
N LEU A 98 14.83 -9.37 -7.19
CA LEU A 98 14.61 -10.34 -6.10
C LEU A 98 15.92 -10.74 -5.42
N VAL A 99 16.75 -9.78 -5.08
CA VAL A 99 18.04 -9.95 -4.40
C VAL A 99 18.15 -9.01 -3.21
N GLU A 100 19.18 -9.19 -2.40
CA GLU A 100 19.52 -8.28 -1.29
C GLU A 100 20.93 -7.74 -1.50
N MET A 101 21.06 -6.42 -1.53
CA MET A 101 22.35 -5.75 -1.70
C MET A 101 22.94 -5.29 -0.35
N ASN A 102 22.09 -5.04 0.63
CA ASN A 102 22.47 -4.64 1.96
C ASN A 102 21.76 -5.51 2.99
N VAL A 103 22.47 -5.92 4.02
CA VAL A 103 21.88 -6.68 5.13
C VAL A 103 20.73 -5.89 5.76
N ASP A 104 19.64 -6.60 6.06
CA ASP A 104 18.44 -6.03 6.71
C ASP A 104 17.75 -4.89 5.96
N GLN A 105 17.96 -4.80 4.65
CA GLN A 105 17.37 -3.71 3.86
C GLN A 105 15.83 -3.71 3.83
N TYR A 106 15.19 -4.80 4.21
CA TYR A 106 13.71 -4.92 4.29
C TYR A 106 13.16 -4.93 5.72
N GLU A 107 14.01 -4.67 6.73
CA GLU A 107 13.65 -4.78 8.15
C GLU A 107 12.56 -3.79 8.58
N THR A 108 12.56 -2.59 8.05
CA THR A 108 11.66 -1.53 8.54
C THR A 108 10.19 -1.87 8.35
N VAL A 109 9.80 -2.41 7.19
CA VAL A 109 8.42 -2.85 6.96
C VAL A 109 8.04 -4.01 7.87
N PHE A 110 8.95 -4.95 8.11
CA PHE A 110 8.76 -6.04 9.06
C PHE A 110 8.42 -5.52 10.46
N ILE A 111 9.19 -4.57 10.96
CA ILE A 111 8.97 -3.96 12.29
C ILE A 111 7.67 -3.17 12.34
N LEU A 112 7.36 -2.39 11.31
CA LEU A 112 6.12 -1.59 11.24
C LEU A 112 4.88 -2.48 11.27
N LEU A 113 4.87 -3.58 10.52
CA LEU A 113 3.76 -4.51 10.49
C LEU A 113 3.53 -5.18 11.84
N TYR A 114 4.60 -5.64 12.52
CA TYR A 114 4.46 -6.14 13.88
C TYR A 114 4.04 -5.07 14.89
N GLY A 115 4.48 -3.82 14.69
CA GLY A 115 4.01 -2.68 15.49
C GLY A 115 2.51 -2.47 15.36
N GLY A 116 1.97 -2.59 14.14
CA GLY A 116 0.52 -2.55 13.88
C GLY A 116 -0.23 -3.71 14.52
N ILE A 117 0.28 -4.94 14.37
CA ILE A 117 -0.28 -6.15 14.99
C ILE A 117 -0.32 -6.02 16.53
N SER A 118 0.76 -5.54 17.13
CA SER A 118 0.83 -5.34 18.59
C SER A 118 -0.19 -4.32 19.10
N ARG A 119 -0.37 -3.21 18.40
CA ARG A 119 -1.40 -2.21 18.73
C ARG A 119 -2.80 -2.78 18.60
N ALA A 120 -3.07 -3.54 17.53
CA ALA A 120 -4.37 -4.18 17.33
C ALA A 120 -4.68 -5.18 18.46
N ASN A 121 -3.69 -6.00 18.85
CA ASN A 121 -3.83 -6.92 19.99
C ASN A 121 -4.18 -6.16 21.29
N ASN A 122 -3.48 -5.05 21.55
CA ASN A 122 -3.78 -4.23 22.72
C ASN A 122 -5.24 -3.73 22.70
N THR A 123 -5.70 -3.16 21.61
CA THR A 123 -7.07 -2.67 21.49
C THR A 123 -8.10 -3.80 21.66
N ILE A 124 -7.87 -4.96 21.02
CA ILE A 124 -8.76 -6.14 21.15
C ILE A 124 -8.87 -6.61 22.61
N GLU A 125 -7.75 -6.65 23.34
CA GLU A 125 -7.71 -7.12 24.72
C GLU A 125 -8.25 -6.09 25.73
N THR A 126 -8.16 -4.80 25.44
CA THR A 126 -8.47 -3.73 26.40
C THR A 126 -9.78 -3.00 26.15
N ILE A 127 -10.44 -3.25 25.00
CA ILE A 127 -11.67 -2.52 24.63
C ILE A 127 -12.77 -2.62 25.71
N ASP A 128 -12.88 -3.74 26.42
CA ASP A 128 -13.87 -3.96 27.48
C ASP A 128 -13.45 -3.41 28.85
N ASN A 129 -12.29 -2.77 28.98
CA ASN A 129 -11.97 -1.92 30.12
C ASN A 129 -12.92 -0.70 30.17
N VAL A 130 -13.39 -0.25 29.00
CA VAL A 130 -14.41 0.77 28.87
C VAL A 130 -15.77 0.19 29.26
N LYS A 131 -16.51 0.90 30.11
CA LYS A 131 -17.87 0.52 30.48
C LYS A 131 -18.86 0.98 29.41
N TRP A 132 -19.06 0.14 28.43
CA TRP A 132 -20.00 0.36 27.34
C TRP A 132 -21.43 0.21 27.83
N ASN A 133 -22.30 1.18 27.56
CA ASN A 133 -23.73 1.06 27.77
C ASN A 133 -24.44 0.48 26.52
N ASP A 134 -25.72 0.13 26.67
CA ASP A 134 -26.46 -0.54 25.58
C ASP A 134 -26.54 0.29 24.30
N THR A 135 -26.58 1.62 24.39
CA THR A 135 -26.62 2.50 23.21
C THR A 135 -25.27 2.60 22.51
N GLN A 136 -24.19 2.21 23.17
CA GLN A 136 -22.80 2.24 22.64
C GLN A 136 -22.33 0.89 22.12
N ARG A 137 -23.12 -0.18 22.22
CA ARG A 137 -22.72 -1.52 21.75
C ARG A 137 -22.37 -1.54 20.27
N THR A 138 -23.12 -0.83 19.45
CA THR A 138 -22.81 -0.72 18.00
C THR A 138 -21.47 -0.04 17.76
N GLN A 139 -21.16 1.01 18.52
CA GLN A 139 -19.86 1.68 18.45
C GLN A 139 -18.71 0.76 18.89
N ARG A 140 -18.88 0.08 20.04
CA ARG A 140 -17.91 -0.92 20.51
C ARG A 140 -17.64 -1.98 19.44
N ASN A 141 -18.68 -2.56 18.88
CA ASN A 141 -18.54 -3.61 17.88
C ASN A 141 -17.87 -3.10 16.61
N GLN A 142 -18.19 -1.87 16.17
CA GLN A 142 -17.51 -1.25 15.03
C GLN A 142 -16.00 -1.12 15.32
N LEU A 143 -15.61 -0.55 16.45
CA LEU A 143 -14.21 -0.34 16.82
C LEU A 143 -13.46 -1.67 17.00
N LEU A 144 -14.09 -2.66 17.62
CA LEU A 144 -13.51 -4.00 17.75
C LEU A 144 -13.33 -4.68 16.38
N GLY A 145 -14.33 -4.55 15.51
CA GLY A 145 -14.25 -5.06 14.15
C GLY A 145 -13.13 -4.40 13.35
N GLU A 146 -12.92 -3.09 13.50
CA GLU A 146 -11.80 -2.38 12.87
C GLU A 146 -10.44 -2.85 13.42
N ALA A 147 -10.34 -3.13 14.73
CA ALA A 147 -9.11 -3.68 15.32
C ALA A 147 -8.77 -5.06 14.73
N TYR A 148 -9.75 -5.95 14.60
CA TYR A 148 -9.58 -7.24 13.93
C TYR A 148 -9.21 -7.08 12.45
N PHE A 149 -9.89 -6.19 11.73
CA PHE A 149 -9.60 -5.91 10.33
C PHE A 149 -8.15 -5.45 10.14
N MET A 150 -7.67 -4.53 10.95
CA MET A 150 -6.31 -4.01 10.85
C MET A 150 -5.27 -5.05 11.25
N ARG A 151 -5.54 -5.89 12.26
CA ARG A 151 -4.65 -7.02 12.60
C ARG A 151 -4.53 -8.00 11.45
N ALA A 152 -5.65 -8.36 10.84
CA ALA A 152 -5.68 -9.23 9.67
C ALA A 152 -4.88 -8.65 8.51
N LEU A 153 -5.06 -7.37 8.21
CA LEU A 153 -4.42 -6.69 7.11
C LEU A 153 -2.89 -6.64 7.27
N TYR A 154 -2.41 -6.27 8.45
CA TYR A 154 -0.97 -6.25 8.75
C TYR A 154 -0.37 -7.64 8.75
N THR A 155 -1.09 -8.65 9.26
CA THR A 155 -0.64 -10.05 9.24
C THR A 155 -0.61 -10.60 7.81
N LEU A 156 -1.61 -10.24 6.98
CA LEU A 156 -1.65 -10.61 5.56
C LEU A 156 -0.45 -10.05 4.80
N TRP A 157 -0.16 -8.76 4.95
CA TRP A 157 0.98 -8.14 4.29
C TRP A 157 2.31 -8.69 4.78
N LEU A 158 2.44 -8.92 6.08
CA LEU A 158 3.63 -9.53 6.69
C LEU A 158 3.90 -10.91 6.09
N THR A 159 2.90 -11.79 6.04
CA THR A 159 3.09 -13.15 5.54
C THR A 159 3.22 -13.20 4.01
N GLN A 160 2.60 -12.27 3.27
CA GLN A 160 2.83 -12.16 1.83
C GLN A 160 4.26 -11.73 1.49
N LEU A 161 4.89 -10.89 2.31
CA LEU A 161 6.27 -10.47 2.11
C LEU A 161 7.28 -11.50 2.62
N TYR A 162 7.08 -12.06 3.82
CA TYR A 162 8.11 -12.83 4.53
C TYR A 162 7.76 -14.31 4.75
N GLY A 163 6.60 -14.77 4.30
CA GLY A 163 6.18 -16.19 4.43
C GLY A 163 5.86 -16.59 5.85
N ASP A 164 6.43 -17.71 6.27
CA ASP A 164 6.31 -18.24 7.61
C ASP A 164 7.01 -17.33 8.61
N VAL A 165 6.26 -16.83 9.58
CA VAL A 165 6.73 -15.88 10.60
C VAL A 165 6.08 -16.20 11.95
N PRO A 166 6.54 -15.65 13.07
CA PRO A 166 5.82 -15.72 14.33
C PRO A 166 4.42 -15.14 14.25
N LEU A 167 3.40 -15.86 14.70
CA LEU A 167 2.04 -15.35 14.82
C LEU A 167 1.82 -14.79 16.22
N ILE A 168 1.59 -13.48 16.29
CA ILE A 168 1.40 -12.73 17.54
C ILE A 168 -0.06 -12.31 17.66
N THR A 169 -0.81 -12.98 18.54
CA THR A 169 -2.25 -12.73 18.77
C THR A 169 -2.56 -12.13 20.14
N SER A 170 -1.55 -11.74 20.89
CA SER A 170 -1.68 -11.12 22.20
C SER A 170 -0.70 -9.94 22.37
N SER A 171 -1.10 -8.95 23.17
CA SER A 171 -0.23 -7.84 23.58
C SER A 171 0.88 -8.33 24.54
N THR A 172 0.63 -9.42 25.27
CA THR A 172 1.61 -10.10 26.13
C THR A 172 2.27 -11.24 25.35
N ILE A 173 3.45 -10.99 24.82
CA ILE A 173 4.18 -11.93 23.97
C ILE A 173 4.83 -13.01 24.82
N THR A 174 4.35 -14.25 24.69
CA THR A 174 4.95 -15.44 25.31
C THR A 174 6.13 -15.96 24.50
N ASP A 175 6.94 -16.82 25.09
CA ASP A 175 8.08 -17.40 24.40
C ASP A 175 7.69 -18.33 23.24
N ASP A 176 6.56 -19.01 23.37
CA ASP A 176 6.00 -19.86 22.31
C ASP A 176 5.52 -19.06 21.09
N MET A 177 4.93 -17.87 21.30
CA MET A 177 4.50 -16.98 20.22
C MET A 177 5.65 -16.46 19.35
N LYS A 178 6.88 -16.51 19.86
CA LYS A 178 8.07 -16.11 19.09
C LYS A 178 8.50 -17.17 18.07
N GLN A 179 7.94 -18.36 18.12
CA GLN A 179 8.24 -19.43 17.18
C GLN A 179 7.60 -19.12 15.82
N GLN A 180 8.38 -19.24 14.76
CA GLN A 180 7.87 -19.23 13.39
C GLN A 180 6.85 -20.35 13.20
N VAL A 181 5.74 -20.03 12.57
CA VAL A 181 4.67 -20.98 12.26
C VAL A 181 4.32 -20.97 10.77
N SER A 182 3.68 -22.03 10.31
CA SER A 182 3.27 -22.15 8.91
C SER A 182 2.27 -21.08 8.52
N ALA A 183 2.56 -20.35 7.47
CA ALA A 183 1.62 -19.40 6.89
C ALA A 183 0.36 -20.10 6.39
N GLU A 184 0.52 -21.23 5.68
CA GLU A 184 -0.59 -22.02 5.13
C GLU A 184 -1.56 -22.53 6.18
N GLU A 185 -1.01 -23.13 7.26
CA GLU A 185 -1.80 -23.93 8.21
C GLU A 185 -2.21 -23.17 9.47
N VAL A 186 -1.51 -22.07 9.80
CA VAL A 186 -1.70 -21.35 11.07
C VAL A 186 -2.02 -19.87 10.85
N ILE A 187 -1.25 -19.17 10.00
CA ILE A 187 -1.40 -17.72 9.87
C ILE A 187 -2.64 -17.37 9.04
N TYR A 188 -2.86 -18.01 7.88
CA TYR A 188 -4.05 -17.73 7.06
C TYR A 188 -5.38 -18.10 7.75
N PRO A 189 -5.50 -19.20 8.51
CA PRO A 189 -6.65 -19.42 9.40
C PRO A 189 -6.93 -18.23 10.31
N GLN A 190 -5.91 -17.66 10.97
CA GLN A 190 -6.08 -16.51 11.85
C GLN A 190 -6.48 -15.24 11.08
N ILE A 191 -5.85 -14.94 9.94
CA ILE A 191 -6.20 -13.80 9.09
C ILE A 191 -7.67 -13.85 8.69
N LEU A 192 -8.14 -14.99 8.21
CA LEU A 192 -9.52 -15.16 7.76
C LEU A 192 -10.51 -15.18 8.92
N SER A 193 -10.11 -15.62 10.11
CA SER A 193 -10.90 -15.49 11.33
C SER A 193 -11.05 -14.05 11.77
N ASP A 194 -9.96 -13.27 11.74
CA ASP A 194 -9.98 -11.84 12.06
C ASP A 194 -10.87 -11.07 11.08
N LEU A 195 -10.76 -11.33 9.78
CA LEU A 195 -11.63 -10.70 8.77
C LEU A 195 -13.09 -11.13 8.93
N THR A 196 -13.35 -12.37 9.36
CA THR A 196 -14.70 -12.86 9.65
C THR A 196 -15.27 -12.16 10.88
N SER A 197 -14.47 -12.00 11.94
CA SER A 197 -14.85 -11.19 13.12
C SER A 197 -15.17 -9.75 12.70
N ALA A 198 -14.30 -9.14 11.92
CA ALA A 198 -14.50 -7.79 11.39
C ALA A 198 -15.82 -7.66 10.62
N LYS A 199 -16.06 -8.57 9.67
CA LYS A 199 -17.30 -8.61 8.90
C LYS A 199 -18.55 -8.69 9.77
N ASN A 200 -18.52 -9.52 10.80
CA ASN A 200 -19.70 -9.76 11.65
C ASN A 200 -19.93 -8.67 12.72
N LEU A 201 -18.89 -7.95 13.10
CA LEU A 201 -18.95 -6.90 14.12
C LEU A 201 -19.19 -5.51 13.52
N MET A 202 -18.65 -5.22 12.35
CA MET A 202 -18.77 -3.90 11.72
C MET A 202 -20.12 -3.70 11.03
N LYS A 203 -20.50 -2.44 10.83
CA LYS A 203 -21.71 -2.07 10.12
C LYS A 203 -21.64 -2.41 8.64
N ALA A 204 -22.80 -2.73 8.07
CA ALA A 204 -23.01 -2.85 6.64
C ALA A 204 -23.36 -1.48 6.03
N GLU A 205 -22.54 -0.49 6.27
CA GLU A 205 -22.67 0.86 5.73
C GLU A 205 -21.42 1.14 4.90
N ARG A 206 -21.63 1.69 3.72
CA ARG A 206 -20.52 2.21 2.93
C ARG A 206 -19.79 3.28 3.75
N ALA A 207 -18.48 3.16 3.86
CA ALA A 207 -17.64 4.08 4.64
C ALA A 207 -17.71 5.54 4.15
N ASN A 208 -18.18 5.76 2.93
CA ASN A 208 -18.53 7.05 2.33
C ASN A 208 -17.46 8.15 2.52
N GLY A 209 -16.20 7.78 2.25
CA GLY A 209 -15.07 8.70 2.33
C GLY A 209 -14.54 8.96 3.74
N SER A 210 -14.99 8.21 4.74
CA SER A 210 -14.49 8.35 6.12
C SER A 210 -13.07 7.81 6.32
N GLY A 211 -12.58 6.96 5.40
CA GLY A 211 -11.32 6.23 5.53
C GLY A 211 -11.38 5.02 6.49
N HIS A 212 -12.49 4.83 7.19
CA HIS A 212 -12.70 3.69 8.09
C HIS A 212 -13.17 2.45 7.32
N ALA A 213 -12.76 1.27 7.78
CA ALA A 213 -13.25 0.01 7.25
C ALA A 213 -14.70 -0.25 7.68
N ASP A 214 -15.43 -0.98 6.86
CA ASP A 214 -16.78 -1.46 7.12
C ASP A 214 -16.91 -2.96 6.81
N LYS A 215 -18.10 -3.49 6.96
CA LYS A 215 -18.40 -4.88 6.63
C LYS A 215 -17.98 -5.24 5.20
N PHE A 216 -18.23 -4.37 4.23
CA PHE A 216 -17.94 -4.65 2.82
C PHE A 216 -16.44 -4.67 2.52
N ALA A 217 -15.65 -3.83 3.20
CA ALA A 217 -14.21 -3.91 3.15
C ALA A 217 -13.71 -5.26 3.68
N ALA A 218 -14.24 -5.71 4.83
CA ALA A 218 -13.88 -7.02 5.38
C ALA A 218 -14.23 -8.18 4.44
N GLU A 219 -15.42 -8.19 3.82
CA GLU A 219 -15.83 -9.20 2.84
C GLU A 219 -14.93 -9.24 1.60
N ALA A 220 -14.54 -8.07 1.10
CA ALA A 220 -13.64 -7.97 -0.05
C ALA A 220 -12.23 -8.51 0.28
N PHE A 221 -11.72 -8.19 1.48
CA PHE A 221 -10.41 -8.72 1.92
C PHE A 221 -10.46 -10.21 2.29
N ILE A 222 -11.59 -10.75 2.77
CA ILE A 222 -11.78 -12.21 2.89
C ILE A 222 -11.57 -12.86 1.53
N ALA A 223 -12.19 -12.34 0.48
CA ALA A 223 -12.04 -12.90 -0.86
C ALA A 223 -10.58 -12.83 -1.34
N ARG A 224 -9.92 -11.68 -1.22
CA ARG A 224 -8.52 -11.50 -1.63
C ARG A 224 -7.57 -12.42 -0.88
N ALA A 225 -7.68 -12.52 0.45
CA ALA A 225 -6.84 -13.38 1.29
C ALA A 225 -7.08 -14.86 0.99
N TRP A 226 -8.34 -15.27 0.87
CA TRP A 226 -8.71 -16.65 0.56
C TRP A 226 -8.21 -17.06 -0.83
N MET A 227 -8.38 -16.21 -1.86
CA MET A 227 -7.90 -16.48 -3.23
C MET A 227 -6.39 -16.62 -3.28
N PHE A 228 -5.65 -15.80 -2.53
CA PHE A 228 -4.20 -15.96 -2.43
C PHE A 228 -3.84 -17.29 -1.76
N TRP A 229 -4.43 -17.62 -0.63
CA TRP A 229 -4.19 -18.88 0.08
C TRP A 229 -4.54 -20.10 -0.79
N ALA A 230 -5.70 -20.10 -1.42
CA ALA A 230 -6.15 -21.20 -2.25
C ALA A 230 -5.26 -21.40 -3.50
N GLY A 231 -4.89 -20.32 -4.17
CA GLY A 231 -4.05 -20.37 -5.36
C GLY A 231 -2.59 -20.65 -5.01
N PHE A 232 -2.02 -19.92 -4.06
CA PHE A 232 -0.59 -20.02 -3.76
C PHE A 232 -0.24 -21.26 -2.93
N TYR A 233 -0.88 -21.44 -1.78
CA TYR A 233 -0.55 -22.55 -0.88
C TYR A 233 -1.25 -23.85 -1.27
N LYS A 234 -2.56 -23.82 -1.57
CA LYS A 234 -3.31 -25.01 -1.97
C LYS A 234 -3.16 -25.38 -3.44
N LYS A 235 -2.47 -24.54 -4.23
CA LYS A 235 -2.14 -24.77 -5.64
C LYS A 235 -3.39 -25.01 -6.52
N VAL A 236 -4.51 -24.36 -6.18
CA VAL A 236 -5.70 -24.40 -7.02
C VAL A 236 -5.43 -23.56 -8.26
N SER A 237 -5.13 -24.22 -9.37
CA SER A 237 -4.68 -23.58 -10.61
C SER A 237 -5.76 -22.75 -11.31
N GLU A 238 -7.03 -23.10 -11.11
CA GLU A 238 -8.19 -22.38 -11.65
C GLU A 238 -9.32 -22.37 -10.62
N LEU A 239 -9.55 -21.20 -10.04
CA LEU A 239 -10.52 -21.02 -8.96
C LEU A 239 -11.98 -21.17 -9.40
N ALA A 240 -12.30 -20.97 -10.69
CA ALA A 240 -13.66 -21.19 -11.18
C ALA A 240 -14.13 -22.64 -10.99
N THR A 241 -13.26 -23.58 -11.30
CA THR A 241 -13.56 -25.03 -11.27
C THR A 241 -13.03 -25.74 -10.03
N GLY A 242 -11.96 -25.20 -9.43
CA GLY A 242 -11.36 -25.74 -8.21
C GLY A 242 -12.10 -25.31 -6.95
N ASP A 243 -11.87 -26.03 -5.87
CA ASP A 243 -12.43 -25.74 -4.56
C ASP A 243 -11.35 -25.87 -3.48
N ALA A 244 -11.51 -25.09 -2.42
CA ALA A 244 -10.72 -25.18 -1.21
C ALA A 244 -11.55 -24.67 -0.03
N SER A 245 -11.23 -25.16 1.15
CA SER A 245 -11.84 -24.71 2.39
C SER A 245 -10.81 -24.61 3.49
N ILE A 246 -10.96 -23.64 4.37
CA ILE A 246 -10.03 -23.37 5.46
C ILE A 246 -10.76 -23.37 6.78
N GLN A 247 -10.13 -23.98 7.81
CA GLN A 247 -10.66 -23.99 9.16
C GLN A 247 -10.38 -22.65 9.83
N LEU A 248 -11.43 -22.01 10.35
CA LEU A 248 -11.31 -20.75 11.11
C LEU A 248 -11.05 -21.02 12.59
N VAL A 249 -10.43 -20.06 13.25
CA VAL A 249 -10.20 -20.01 14.70
C VAL A 249 -11.39 -19.36 15.37
N GLU A 250 -11.88 -19.93 16.46
CA GLU A 250 -12.95 -19.36 17.27
C GLU A 250 -12.45 -18.15 18.05
N GLN A 251 -13.17 -17.01 17.92
CA GLN A 251 -12.91 -15.77 18.63
C GLN A 251 -14.15 -14.86 18.59
N GLU A 252 -14.16 -13.73 19.30
CA GLU A 252 -15.31 -12.82 19.26
C GLU A 252 -15.62 -12.36 17.83
N GLY A 253 -16.87 -12.54 17.41
CA GLY A 253 -17.33 -12.27 16.05
C GLY A 253 -17.05 -13.39 15.04
N CYS A 254 -16.34 -14.46 15.41
CA CYS A 254 -16.09 -15.63 14.57
C CYS A 254 -16.29 -16.92 15.36
N ASP A 255 -17.34 -17.67 15.07
CA ASP A 255 -17.68 -18.92 15.76
C ASP A 255 -16.76 -20.11 15.35
N GLY A 256 -15.68 -19.84 14.63
CA GLY A 256 -14.86 -20.90 14.04
C GLY A 256 -15.55 -21.58 12.84
N GLY A 257 -15.28 -22.86 12.67
CA GLY A 257 -15.86 -23.63 11.57
C GLY A 257 -15.06 -23.50 10.28
N THR A 258 -15.69 -23.81 9.16
CA THR A 258 -15.03 -23.88 7.86
C THR A 258 -15.50 -22.73 6.96
N LEU A 259 -14.57 -21.99 6.39
CA LEU A 259 -14.81 -21.02 5.33
C LEU A 259 -14.55 -21.70 3.98
N ALA A 260 -15.60 -21.89 3.20
CA ALA A 260 -15.54 -22.49 1.88
C ALA A 260 -15.62 -21.43 0.77
N LYS A 261 -15.27 -21.79 -0.46
CA LYS A 261 -15.41 -20.94 -1.64
C LYS A 261 -16.81 -20.34 -1.79
N ALA A 262 -17.85 -21.10 -1.45
CA ALA A 262 -19.23 -20.63 -1.52
C ALA A 262 -19.50 -19.44 -0.59
N ASP A 263 -18.89 -19.42 0.59
CA ASP A 263 -19.00 -18.32 1.56
C ASP A 263 -18.29 -17.06 1.06
N VAL A 264 -17.13 -17.23 0.42
CA VAL A 264 -16.39 -16.13 -0.22
C VAL A 264 -17.21 -15.51 -1.36
N ILE A 265 -17.80 -16.32 -2.22
CA ILE A 265 -18.70 -15.86 -3.30
C ILE A 265 -19.92 -15.15 -2.72
N ALA A 266 -20.48 -15.65 -1.61
CA ALA A 266 -21.62 -15.00 -0.96
C ALA A 266 -21.26 -13.60 -0.44
N GLY A 267 -20.07 -13.41 0.15
CA GLY A 267 -19.59 -12.08 0.57
C GLY A 267 -19.44 -11.11 -0.62
N LEU A 268 -18.77 -11.53 -1.69
CA LEU A 268 -18.66 -10.69 -2.90
C LEU A 268 -20.03 -10.35 -3.50
N ARG A 269 -20.97 -11.29 -3.46
CA ARG A 269 -22.35 -11.05 -3.92
C ARG A 269 -23.09 -10.05 -3.02
N ASP A 270 -22.82 -10.05 -1.73
CA ASP A 270 -23.37 -9.08 -0.79
C ASP A 270 -22.88 -7.66 -1.13
N ILE A 271 -21.57 -7.49 -1.35
CA ILE A 271 -20.99 -6.21 -1.81
C ILE A 271 -21.68 -5.72 -3.10
N ILE A 272 -21.81 -6.58 -4.10
CA ILE A 272 -22.41 -6.23 -5.41
C ILE A 272 -23.87 -5.82 -5.26
N SER A 273 -24.62 -6.52 -4.40
CA SER A 273 -26.08 -6.33 -4.28
C SER A 273 -26.47 -5.23 -3.30
N ASN A 274 -25.71 -5.07 -2.22
CA ASN A 274 -26.10 -4.26 -1.06
C ASN A 274 -25.09 -3.14 -0.73
N GLY A 275 -23.87 -3.17 -1.28
CA GLY A 275 -22.83 -2.19 -0.97
C GLY A 275 -23.03 -0.82 -1.62
N GLY A 276 -23.87 -0.73 -2.66
CA GLY A 276 -24.11 0.54 -3.35
C GLY A 276 -22.95 1.03 -4.22
N TYR A 277 -21.92 0.19 -4.41
CA TYR A 277 -20.76 0.51 -5.23
C TYR A 277 -21.07 0.44 -6.73
N LYS A 278 -20.37 1.25 -7.51
CA LYS A 278 -20.47 1.28 -8.97
C LYS A 278 -19.11 1.61 -9.57
N LEU A 279 -18.84 1.10 -10.78
CA LEU A 279 -17.73 1.59 -11.58
C LEU A 279 -17.97 3.07 -11.92
N CYS A 280 -16.93 3.89 -11.88
CA CYS A 280 -16.98 5.25 -12.42
C CYS A 280 -17.22 5.21 -13.92
N GLU A 281 -17.73 6.28 -14.48
CA GLU A 281 -18.08 6.37 -15.90
C GLU A 281 -16.86 6.25 -16.81
N ASP A 282 -15.76 6.89 -16.43
CA ASP A 282 -14.47 6.80 -17.12
C ASP A 282 -13.38 6.45 -16.12
N PHE A 283 -12.53 5.47 -16.46
CA PHE A 283 -11.42 5.02 -15.64
C PHE A 283 -10.47 6.17 -15.26
N ARG A 284 -10.24 7.08 -16.20
CA ARG A 284 -9.31 8.20 -16.03
C ARG A 284 -9.74 9.17 -14.93
N SER A 285 -11.03 9.20 -14.59
CA SER A 285 -11.55 10.04 -13.52
C SER A 285 -11.08 9.65 -12.11
N LEU A 286 -10.60 8.42 -11.93
CA LEU A 286 -10.06 7.95 -10.65
C LEU A 286 -8.74 8.62 -10.26
N TRP A 287 -8.02 9.24 -11.21
CA TRP A 287 -6.66 9.73 -11.04
C TRP A 287 -6.57 11.23 -11.36
N GLN A 288 -5.86 11.97 -10.54
CA GLN A 288 -5.82 13.44 -10.64
C GLN A 288 -5.37 13.94 -12.03
N TYR A 289 -4.22 13.46 -12.49
CA TYR A 289 -3.69 13.96 -13.77
C TYR A 289 -4.49 13.49 -14.98
N SER A 290 -4.83 12.23 -15.06
CA SER A 290 -5.61 11.74 -16.20
C SER A 290 -7.04 12.28 -16.22
N ASN A 291 -7.56 12.65 -15.06
CA ASN A 291 -8.80 13.41 -14.94
C ASN A 291 -8.69 14.81 -15.58
N SER A 292 -7.55 15.46 -15.39
CA SER A 292 -7.27 16.74 -16.05
C SER A 292 -7.21 16.63 -17.57
N LEU A 293 -6.67 15.53 -18.09
CA LEU A 293 -6.66 15.28 -19.54
C LEU A 293 -8.07 15.10 -20.11
N LEU A 294 -8.96 14.46 -19.37
CA LEU A 294 -10.39 14.40 -19.75
C LEU A 294 -11.01 15.79 -19.89
N TRP A 295 -10.60 16.71 -19.05
CA TRP A 295 -11.03 18.09 -19.17
C TRP A 295 -10.52 18.74 -20.45
N ASP A 296 -9.27 18.54 -20.82
CA ASP A 296 -8.70 19.13 -22.04
C ASP A 296 -9.33 18.50 -23.29
N GLU A 297 -9.53 17.19 -23.31
CA GLU A 297 -10.27 16.49 -24.38
C GLU A 297 -11.70 17.01 -24.54
N ALA A 298 -12.33 17.35 -23.43
CA ALA A 298 -13.68 17.87 -23.42
C ALA A 298 -13.77 19.37 -23.80
N GLN A 299 -12.63 20.06 -23.86
CA GLN A 299 -12.54 21.46 -24.25
C GLN A 299 -12.08 21.68 -25.70
N ASP A 300 -12.35 20.76 -26.59
CA ASP A 300 -12.09 20.87 -28.04
C ASP A 300 -12.71 22.15 -28.72
N GLY A 301 -13.07 23.14 -27.94
CA GLY A 301 -13.72 24.38 -28.33
C GLY A 301 -15.23 24.38 -28.12
N GLU A 302 -15.85 23.25 -27.81
CA GLU A 302 -17.30 23.11 -27.65
C GLU A 302 -17.79 22.86 -26.21
N GLY A 303 -16.87 22.68 -25.25
CA GLY A 303 -17.21 22.68 -23.81
C GLY A 303 -17.87 21.42 -23.27
N HIS A 304 -17.56 20.26 -23.81
CA HIS A 304 -18.16 18.98 -23.45
C HIS A 304 -17.44 18.23 -22.32
N ALA A 305 -17.00 18.91 -21.27
CA ALA A 305 -16.46 18.23 -20.10
C ALA A 305 -17.51 17.31 -19.47
N TYR A 306 -17.12 16.12 -19.03
CA TYR A 306 -17.96 15.30 -18.18
C TYR A 306 -18.47 16.10 -16.98
N GLU A 307 -19.74 15.90 -16.59
CA GLU A 307 -20.36 16.70 -15.52
C GLU A 307 -19.57 16.61 -14.20
N PHE A 308 -19.04 15.44 -13.86
CA PHE A 308 -18.24 15.29 -12.65
C PHE A 308 -16.93 16.12 -12.67
N ILE A 309 -16.32 16.30 -13.83
CA ILE A 309 -15.12 17.15 -13.97
C ILE A 309 -15.50 18.64 -13.78
N LYS A 310 -16.67 19.05 -14.26
CA LYS A 310 -17.19 20.40 -14.02
C LYS A 310 -17.44 20.65 -12.54
N ASP A 311 -17.98 19.66 -11.84
CA ASP A 311 -18.25 19.75 -10.40
C ASP A 311 -16.96 19.78 -9.59
N MET A 312 -15.98 18.97 -9.92
CA MET A 312 -14.65 18.98 -9.31
C MET A 312 -13.95 20.35 -9.40
N LYS A 313 -14.14 21.07 -10.50
CA LYS A 313 -13.62 22.45 -10.65
C LYS A 313 -14.26 23.45 -9.72
N ARG A 314 -15.55 23.28 -9.41
CA ARG A 314 -16.29 24.21 -8.56
C ARG A 314 -15.99 24.05 -7.08
N GLU A 315 -15.60 22.83 -6.67
CA GLU A 315 -15.53 22.43 -5.25
C GLU A 315 -14.11 22.15 -4.72
N ASN A 316 -13.07 22.74 -5.32
CA ASN A 316 -11.66 22.50 -4.94
C ASN A 316 -11.12 21.14 -5.38
N CYS A 317 -11.02 20.92 -6.68
CA CYS A 317 -10.43 19.72 -7.28
C CYS A 317 -8.98 19.40 -6.80
N PHE A 318 -8.37 20.28 -6.04
CA PHE A 318 -7.03 20.14 -5.49
C PHE A 318 -6.99 19.64 -4.06
N ASP A 319 -8.11 19.71 -3.35
CA ASP A 319 -8.25 19.13 -2.01
C ASP A 319 -8.72 17.68 -2.06
N GLN A 320 -9.15 17.23 -3.24
CA GLN A 320 -9.66 15.88 -3.46
C GLN A 320 -9.08 15.31 -4.76
N PRO A 321 -8.07 14.46 -4.69
CA PRO A 321 -7.48 13.83 -5.85
C PRO A 321 -8.48 12.92 -6.58
N GLY A 322 -8.43 12.92 -7.90
CA GLY A 322 -9.31 12.12 -8.72
C GLY A 322 -10.79 12.43 -8.46
N MET A 323 -11.61 11.40 -8.22
CA MET A 323 -13.03 11.54 -7.86
C MET A 323 -13.25 11.91 -6.39
N GLY A 324 -12.19 11.98 -5.58
CA GLY A 324 -12.25 12.29 -4.17
C GLY A 324 -12.75 11.13 -3.29
N ASN A 325 -12.74 11.42 -1.99
CA ASN A 325 -13.12 10.46 -0.96
C ASN A 325 -14.62 10.08 -1.05
N GLY A 326 -14.91 8.82 -0.87
CA GLY A 326 -16.27 8.30 -0.95
C GLY A 326 -16.80 8.17 -2.37
N ASN A 327 -15.93 8.16 -3.38
CA ASN A 327 -16.35 7.91 -4.75
C ASN A 327 -16.98 6.52 -4.92
N THR A 328 -17.64 6.29 -6.04
CA THR A 328 -18.48 5.10 -6.22
C THR A 328 -17.70 3.79 -6.32
N GLU A 329 -16.42 3.83 -6.64
CA GLU A 329 -15.56 2.62 -6.68
C GLU A 329 -14.82 2.35 -5.38
N GLU A 330 -14.66 3.35 -4.51
CA GLU A 330 -13.92 3.20 -3.28
C GLU A 330 -14.58 2.22 -2.33
N ILE A 331 -13.85 1.17 -1.96
CA ILE A 331 -14.22 0.24 -0.88
C ILE A 331 -13.31 0.47 0.32
N PHE A 332 -11.99 0.57 0.09
CA PHE A 332 -11.03 0.87 1.13
C PHE A 332 -9.76 1.48 0.52
N GLN A 333 -9.27 2.56 1.12
CA GLN A 333 -8.10 3.29 0.66
C GLN A 333 -7.30 3.90 1.81
N ILE A 334 -6.06 4.27 1.53
CA ILE A 334 -5.27 5.13 2.40
C ILE A 334 -5.54 6.56 1.97
N GLN A 335 -6.07 7.37 2.88
CA GLN A 335 -6.34 8.78 2.62
C GLN A 335 -5.13 9.64 2.97
N PHE A 336 -4.79 10.52 2.07
CA PHE A 336 -3.74 11.50 2.23
C PHE A 336 -4.32 12.91 2.16
N MET A 337 -3.59 13.90 2.67
CA MET A 337 -4.05 15.27 2.66
C MET A 337 -2.91 16.24 2.39
N ASN A 338 -3.24 17.34 1.77
CA ASN A 338 -2.32 18.46 1.49
C ASN A 338 -2.04 19.30 2.76
N ALA A 339 -1.77 18.63 3.90
CA ALA A 339 -1.38 19.34 5.13
C ALA A 339 0.11 19.26 5.42
N SER A 340 0.81 18.45 4.67
CA SER A 340 2.21 18.16 4.90
C SER A 340 3.08 18.90 3.93
N LYS A 341 3.16 20.21 4.06
CA LYS A 341 4.12 20.97 3.29
C LYS A 341 5.54 20.58 3.72
N TRP A 342 6.34 20.11 2.80
CA TRP A 342 7.77 19.97 2.99
C TRP A 342 8.36 21.35 3.29
N GLY A 343 8.89 21.55 4.49
CA GLY A 343 9.43 22.84 4.90
C GLY A 343 8.39 23.90 5.27
N ILE A 344 7.20 23.50 5.71
CA ILE A 344 6.28 24.48 6.27
C ILE A 344 6.89 25.23 7.43
N ASP A 345 6.95 26.52 7.17
CA ASP A 345 6.94 27.59 8.16
C ASP A 345 7.92 27.38 9.29
N GLY A 346 9.19 27.58 9.14
CA GLY A 346 10.09 27.82 10.28
C GLY A 346 9.75 27.17 11.63
N LYS A 347 8.54 26.65 11.78
CA LYS A 347 8.02 25.94 12.95
C LYS A 347 8.43 24.48 13.01
N VAL A 348 8.95 23.97 11.92
CA VAL A 348 9.54 22.63 11.81
C VAL A 348 10.93 22.58 12.45
N GLU A 349 11.51 23.71 12.79
CA GLU A 349 12.85 23.82 13.40
C GLU A 349 13.01 23.02 14.71
N ASN A 350 11.92 22.59 15.33
CA ASN A 350 11.93 21.80 16.57
C ASN A 350 11.73 20.29 16.36
N GLY A 351 11.90 19.75 15.16
CA GLY A 351 12.05 18.32 14.89
C GLY A 351 10.81 17.43 15.07
N GLY A 352 9.81 17.82 15.85
CA GLY A 352 8.66 16.97 16.19
C GLY A 352 7.51 17.02 15.18
N ILE A 353 7.26 18.17 14.59
CA ILE A 353 6.13 18.37 13.67
C ILE A 353 6.47 17.86 12.27
N TYR A 354 7.73 17.92 11.87
CA TYR A 354 8.20 17.51 10.57
C TYR A 354 7.96 16.02 10.25
N SER A 355 8.27 15.13 11.18
CA SER A 355 7.99 13.69 11.01
C SER A 355 6.49 13.38 10.97
N THR A 356 5.68 14.16 11.68
CA THR A 356 4.22 14.00 11.71
C THR A 356 3.58 14.50 10.42
N ALA A 357 4.06 15.61 9.86
CA ALA A 357 3.54 16.16 8.61
C ALA A 357 3.76 15.21 7.42
N ARG A 358 4.90 14.53 7.35
CA ARG A 358 5.21 13.52 6.32
C ARG A 358 4.22 12.36 6.28
N MET A 359 3.65 12.01 7.42
CA MET A 359 2.68 10.90 7.51
C MET A 359 1.37 11.18 6.76
N TYR A 360 1.11 12.42 6.37
CA TYR A 360 -0.11 12.80 5.65
C TYR A 360 0.08 12.94 4.14
N SER A 361 1.32 12.93 3.64
CA SER A 361 1.63 12.95 2.21
C SER A 361 1.74 11.56 1.61
N ASN A 362 1.31 11.43 0.37
CA ASN A 362 1.48 10.20 -0.40
C ASN A 362 2.89 10.13 -1.02
N TYR A 363 3.82 9.51 -0.33
CA TYR A 363 5.18 9.31 -0.85
C TYR A 363 5.28 8.25 -1.97
N ILE A 364 4.27 7.43 -2.15
CA ILE A 364 4.20 6.50 -3.30
C ILE A 364 4.21 7.30 -4.60
N SER A 365 3.44 8.38 -4.65
CA SER A 365 3.43 9.31 -5.77
C SER A 365 4.80 9.93 -6.02
N CYS A 366 5.56 10.22 -4.96
CA CYS A 366 6.91 10.72 -5.08
C CYS A 366 7.88 9.68 -5.66
N PHE A 367 7.78 8.42 -5.23
CA PHE A 367 8.64 7.35 -5.75
C PHE A 367 8.44 7.16 -7.26
N TRP A 368 7.21 7.10 -7.72
CA TRP A 368 6.86 6.94 -9.13
C TRP A 368 6.95 8.23 -9.94
N GLY A 369 6.91 9.38 -9.28
CA GLY A 369 6.91 10.68 -9.94
C GLY A 369 8.16 10.93 -10.78
N LEU A 370 8.02 11.79 -11.76
CA LEU A 370 9.10 12.15 -12.68
C LEU A 370 10.31 12.73 -11.95
N ARG A 371 11.48 12.20 -12.25
CA ARG A 371 12.73 12.68 -11.65
C ARG A 371 13.08 14.05 -12.23
N ASN A 372 13.43 14.95 -11.33
CA ASN A 372 13.82 16.32 -11.56
C ASN A 372 12.74 17.38 -11.77
N GLY A 373 12.99 18.41 -10.98
CA GLY A 373 12.22 19.63 -10.99
C GLY A 373 12.21 20.36 -12.32
N ALA A 374 11.12 20.97 -12.54
CA ALA A 374 10.58 21.52 -13.75
C ALA A 374 11.23 22.79 -14.30
N THR A 375 12.42 23.19 -13.93
CA THR A 375 13.02 24.41 -14.46
C THR A 375 14.30 24.16 -15.24
N ASN A 376 14.35 24.66 -16.48
CA ASN A 376 15.59 24.75 -17.22
C ASN A 376 16.45 25.94 -16.70
N ASP A 377 17.67 26.08 -17.26
CA ASP A 377 18.62 27.14 -16.92
C ASP A 377 18.08 28.58 -17.07
N ASN A 378 16.92 28.75 -17.70
CA ASN A 378 16.25 30.03 -17.94
C ASN A 378 14.99 30.20 -17.05
N GLY A 379 14.77 29.32 -16.07
CA GLY A 379 13.57 29.38 -15.25
C GLY A 379 12.30 28.91 -15.96
N LYS A 380 12.41 28.38 -17.17
CA LYS A 380 11.28 27.82 -17.92
C LYS A 380 11.05 26.37 -17.52
N ARG A 381 9.82 26.04 -17.20
CA ARG A 381 9.40 24.69 -16.87
C ARG A 381 9.24 23.88 -18.14
N THR A 382 10.11 22.93 -18.36
CA THR A 382 10.14 22.21 -19.63
C THR A 382 10.30 20.71 -19.46
N LYS A 383 10.64 20.21 -18.25
CA LYS A 383 11.04 18.81 -18.12
C LYS A 383 9.96 17.91 -17.54
N THR A 384 9.32 18.34 -16.47
CA THR A 384 8.33 17.54 -15.76
C THR A 384 6.95 18.20 -15.72
N TYR A 385 6.81 19.41 -16.28
CA TYR A 385 5.55 20.11 -16.34
C TYR A 385 4.47 19.24 -17.04
N PRO A 386 3.24 19.12 -16.50
CA PRO A 386 2.70 19.81 -15.32
C PRO A 386 2.89 19.08 -13.98
N PHE A 387 3.75 18.11 -13.88
CA PHE A 387 3.91 17.23 -12.72
C PHE A 387 4.77 17.83 -11.62
N ASN A 388 4.48 17.44 -10.38
CA ASN A 388 5.39 17.62 -9.26
C ASN A 388 6.67 16.79 -9.46
N GLN A 389 7.74 17.18 -8.76
CA GLN A 389 8.96 16.42 -8.77
C GLN A 389 8.79 15.11 -7.99
N GLY A 390 9.18 14.02 -8.61
CA GLY A 390 9.38 12.73 -7.96
C GLY A 390 10.82 12.24 -8.06
N TRP A 391 11.02 10.96 -7.76
CA TRP A 391 12.34 10.34 -7.74
C TRP A 391 12.59 9.40 -8.92
N GLY A 392 11.59 9.16 -9.77
CA GLY A 392 11.69 8.33 -10.97
C GLY A 392 12.02 6.88 -10.65
N GLN A 393 11.63 6.40 -9.50
CA GLN A 393 11.82 5.01 -9.10
C GLN A 393 10.64 4.19 -9.58
N GLY A 394 10.89 3.00 -10.14
CA GLY A 394 9.81 2.12 -10.57
C GLY A 394 9.12 2.55 -11.86
N THR A 395 9.88 2.83 -12.93
CA THR A 395 9.28 3.14 -14.24
C THR A 395 8.54 1.95 -14.82
N PRO A 396 7.42 2.15 -15.54
CA PRO A 396 6.73 1.09 -16.27
C PRO A 396 7.70 0.30 -17.15
N SER A 397 7.66 -1.02 -17.10
CA SER A 397 8.49 -1.82 -17.99
C SER A 397 8.06 -1.63 -19.46
N CYS A 398 8.97 -1.82 -20.40
CA CYS A 398 8.61 -1.81 -21.82
C CYS A 398 7.55 -2.88 -22.13
N ASN A 399 7.53 -3.98 -21.39
CA ASN A 399 6.55 -5.05 -21.55
C ASN A 399 5.12 -4.60 -21.36
N ILE A 400 4.84 -3.83 -20.29
CA ILE A 400 3.46 -3.41 -20.04
C ILE A 400 2.95 -2.51 -21.16
N TRP A 401 3.80 -1.63 -21.69
CA TRP A 401 3.46 -0.77 -22.82
C TRP A 401 3.26 -1.56 -24.12
N ASP A 402 4.22 -2.44 -24.45
CA ASP A 402 4.21 -3.22 -25.69
C ASP A 402 3.05 -4.22 -25.72
N ASP A 403 2.88 -5.01 -24.63
CA ASP A 403 1.81 -6.01 -24.53
C ASP A 403 0.42 -5.34 -24.64
N TRP A 404 0.26 -4.18 -24.01
CA TRP A 404 -1.00 -3.42 -24.10
C TRP A 404 -1.22 -2.84 -25.50
N THR A 405 -0.17 -2.28 -26.12
CA THR A 405 -0.23 -1.77 -27.48
C THR A 405 -0.56 -2.88 -28.48
N ASP A 406 0.02 -4.07 -28.30
CA ASP A 406 -0.27 -5.23 -29.15
C ASP A 406 -1.70 -5.73 -28.97
N ALA A 407 -2.24 -5.67 -27.75
CA ALA A 407 -3.64 -6.01 -27.50
C ALA A 407 -4.59 -5.02 -28.18
N GLU A 408 -4.33 -3.71 -28.05
CA GLU A 408 -5.10 -2.66 -28.73
C GLU A 408 -5.10 -2.82 -30.26
N ARG A 409 -3.91 -3.04 -30.81
CA ARG A 409 -3.73 -3.22 -32.26
C ARG A 409 -4.44 -4.47 -32.77
N THR A 410 -4.29 -5.60 -32.06
CA THR A 410 -4.92 -6.87 -32.46
C THR A 410 -6.42 -6.82 -32.35
N GLY A 411 -6.95 -6.19 -31.32
CA GLY A 411 -8.37 -6.02 -31.07
C GLY A 411 -9.01 -4.84 -31.80
N ASN A 412 -8.20 -3.97 -32.42
CA ASN A 412 -8.63 -2.73 -33.08
C ASN A 412 -9.48 -1.82 -32.16
N TYR A 413 -8.94 -1.53 -30.99
CA TYR A 413 -9.56 -0.63 -30.00
C TYR A 413 -8.50 0.26 -29.34
N THR A 414 -8.94 1.28 -28.60
CA THR A 414 -8.10 2.08 -27.71
C THR A 414 -8.57 1.86 -26.27
N ASP A 415 -7.66 1.46 -25.40
CA ASP A 415 -7.96 1.25 -23.98
C ASP A 415 -7.73 2.55 -23.20
N LYS A 416 -8.80 3.13 -22.68
CA LYS A 416 -8.71 4.36 -21.86
C LYS A 416 -7.84 4.21 -20.63
N ARG A 417 -7.68 2.98 -20.12
CA ARG A 417 -6.86 2.70 -18.95
C ARG A 417 -5.37 2.87 -19.23
N LYS A 418 -4.92 2.52 -20.44
CA LYS A 418 -3.52 2.76 -20.85
C LYS A 418 -3.21 4.25 -20.83
N LEU A 419 -4.09 5.06 -21.42
CA LEU A 419 -3.97 6.52 -21.41
C LEU A 419 -4.00 7.11 -19.99
N GLY A 420 -4.78 6.51 -19.09
CA GLY A 420 -4.89 6.91 -17.68
C GLY A 420 -3.78 6.40 -16.77
N SER A 421 -2.96 5.44 -17.20
CA SER A 421 -2.00 4.75 -16.34
C SER A 421 -0.54 5.05 -16.66
N ILE A 422 -0.19 5.34 -17.90
CA ILE A 422 1.20 5.47 -18.36
C ILE A 422 1.39 6.80 -19.09
N ILE A 423 2.49 7.49 -18.77
CA ILE A 423 2.98 8.66 -19.49
C ILE A 423 4.03 8.17 -20.49
N ASP A 424 3.87 8.51 -21.77
CA ASP A 424 4.90 8.39 -22.78
C ASP A 424 5.76 9.65 -22.74
N LEU A 425 6.97 9.55 -22.15
CA LEU A 425 7.81 10.71 -21.87
C LEU A 425 8.25 11.46 -23.12
N GLU A 426 8.44 10.75 -24.23
CA GLU A 426 8.89 11.37 -25.47
C GLU A 426 7.76 12.10 -26.21
N ASN A 427 6.53 11.60 -26.12
CA ASN A 427 5.38 12.12 -26.84
C ASN A 427 4.49 13.07 -26.02
N GLU A 428 4.43 12.89 -24.70
CA GLU A 428 3.59 13.71 -23.83
C GLU A 428 4.35 14.88 -23.18
N LEU A 429 5.69 14.82 -23.06
CA LEU A 429 6.47 15.85 -22.38
C LEU A 429 7.49 16.50 -23.32
N GLU A 430 7.25 17.74 -23.67
CA GLU A 430 8.15 18.51 -24.54
C GLU A 430 9.55 18.64 -23.91
N ALA A 431 10.57 18.21 -24.65
CA ALA A 431 11.97 18.32 -24.28
C ALA A 431 12.35 17.61 -22.95
N TYR A 432 11.69 16.51 -22.62
CA TYR A 432 12.09 15.70 -21.46
C TYR A 432 13.55 15.24 -21.57
N THR A 433 14.29 15.36 -20.48
CA THR A 433 15.69 14.93 -20.42
C THR A 433 15.93 14.08 -19.20
N TYR A 434 16.74 13.04 -19.34
CA TYR A 434 17.15 12.15 -18.26
C TYR A 434 18.26 12.77 -17.42
N GLU A 435 18.34 12.38 -16.15
CA GLU A 435 19.44 12.79 -15.29
C GLU A 435 20.72 11.98 -15.55
N LYS A 436 21.85 12.56 -15.10
CA LYS A 436 23.17 11.97 -15.34
C LYS A 436 23.40 10.59 -14.74
N ASP A 437 22.60 10.20 -13.75
CA ASP A 437 22.69 8.94 -13.02
C ASP A 437 21.44 8.07 -13.17
N ASP A 438 20.49 8.46 -14.03
CA ASP A 438 19.34 7.62 -14.35
C ASP A 438 19.76 6.27 -14.89
N CYS A 439 19.12 5.23 -14.41
CA CYS A 439 19.35 3.86 -14.85
C CYS A 439 18.06 3.02 -14.76
N GLU A 440 18.01 1.97 -15.54
CA GLU A 440 16.84 1.10 -15.69
C GLU A 440 15.56 1.87 -16.08
N GLU A 441 15.72 2.97 -16.81
CA GLU A 441 14.64 3.78 -17.34
C GLU A 441 14.06 3.17 -18.62
N SER A 442 12.74 3.31 -18.80
CA SER A 442 12.03 2.75 -19.95
C SER A 442 11.65 3.76 -21.03
N GLY A 443 11.61 5.03 -20.70
CA GLY A 443 10.98 6.08 -21.52
C GLY A 443 9.52 6.31 -21.18
N TYR A 444 9.02 5.60 -20.18
CA TYR A 444 7.64 5.73 -19.66
C TYR A 444 7.65 6.11 -18.18
N SER A 445 6.55 6.69 -17.70
CA SER A 445 6.35 6.97 -16.27
C SER A 445 4.94 6.61 -15.83
N VAL A 446 4.76 6.41 -14.54
CA VAL A 446 3.45 6.11 -13.94
C VAL A 446 2.59 7.37 -13.96
N LYS A 447 1.38 7.27 -14.51
CA LYS A 447 0.41 8.37 -14.60
C LYS A 447 -0.62 8.36 -13.48
N LYS A 448 -1.02 7.17 -13.00
CA LYS A 448 -2.07 7.02 -11.99
C LYS A 448 -1.87 7.90 -10.76
N TYR A 449 -0.66 7.95 -10.25
CA TYR A 449 -0.30 8.70 -9.05
C TYR A 449 0.56 9.92 -9.37
N ALA A 450 0.47 10.45 -10.59
CA ALA A 450 1.20 11.62 -10.98
C ALA A 450 0.48 12.88 -10.50
N ASP A 451 1.01 13.51 -9.45
CA ASP A 451 0.52 14.77 -8.94
C ASP A 451 0.83 15.92 -9.88
N VAL A 452 -0.08 16.87 -9.93
CA VAL A 452 0.05 18.07 -10.73
C VAL A 452 0.80 19.15 -9.97
N ASN A 453 1.74 19.81 -10.64
CA ASN A 453 2.46 20.95 -10.09
C ASN A 453 1.59 22.20 -10.15
N LEU A 454 0.92 22.50 -9.04
CA LEU A 454 -0.01 23.61 -8.94
C LEU A 454 0.66 24.98 -9.08
N ASP A 455 1.91 25.14 -8.61
CA ASP A 455 2.68 26.39 -8.82
C ASP A 455 3.03 26.61 -10.29
N ALA A 456 3.33 25.51 -10.99
CA ALA A 456 3.51 25.55 -12.43
C ALA A 456 2.25 26.01 -13.13
N CYS A 457 1.12 25.48 -12.72
CA CYS A 457 -0.17 25.80 -13.29
C CYS A 457 -0.60 27.25 -13.04
N ALA A 458 -0.30 27.77 -11.85
CA ALA A 458 -0.57 29.17 -11.53
C ALA A 458 0.27 30.15 -12.33
N ALA A 459 1.48 29.75 -12.73
CA ALA A 459 2.37 30.58 -13.56
C ALA A 459 2.00 30.58 -15.05
N ASP A 460 1.25 29.58 -15.49
CA ASP A 460 0.74 29.42 -16.86
C ASP A 460 -0.71 29.90 -16.93
N ASN A 461 -0.89 31.16 -17.34
CA ASN A 461 -2.22 31.79 -17.42
C ASN A 461 -3.13 31.20 -18.51
N ASP A 462 -2.60 30.35 -19.38
CA ASP A 462 -3.36 29.75 -20.47
C ASP A 462 -3.85 28.33 -20.13
N SER A 463 -3.27 27.69 -19.09
CA SER A 463 -3.74 26.38 -18.66
C SER A 463 -5.06 26.46 -17.88
N TRP A 464 -5.86 25.40 -17.94
CA TRP A 464 -7.11 25.34 -17.19
C TRP A 464 -6.91 25.30 -15.67
N TRP A 465 -5.78 24.81 -15.20
CA TRP A 465 -5.39 24.80 -13.79
C TRP A 465 -5.34 26.20 -13.19
N SER A 466 -4.83 27.17 -13.95
CA SER A 466 -4.80 28.58 -13.53
C SER A 466 -6.18 29.20 -13.42
N LYS A 467 -7.20 28.57 -13.98
CA LYS A 467 -8.60 29.02 -14.00
C LYS A 467 -9.46 28.43 -12.89
N CYS A 468 -8.90 27.59 -12.02
CA CYS A 468 -9.63 27.01 -10.89
C CYS A 468 -9.91 28.07 -9.82
N GLU A 469 -11.17 28.28 -9.46
CA GLU A 469 -11.57 29.22 -8.42
C GLU A 469 -11.02 28.80 -7.04
N GLY A 470 -10.53 29.77 -6.28
CA GLY A 470 -10.00 29.56 -4.92
C GLY A 470 -8.53 29.16 -4.85
N TYR A 471 -7.88 28.92 -5.99
CA TYR A 471 -6.48 28.61 -6.04
C TYR A 471 -5.61 29.87 -5.92
N THR A 472 -4.69 29.88 -4.96
CA THR A 472 -3.69 30.94 -4.83
C THR A 472 -2.29 30.34 -4.79
N ALA A 473 -1.43 30.77 -5.72
CA ALA A 473 -0.03 30.32 -5.80
C ALA A 473 0.74 30.49 -4.48
N SER A 474 0.33 31.45 -3.64
CA SER A 474 0.95 31.70 -2.33
C SER A 474 0.69 30.64 -1.27
N SER A 475 -0.27 29.75 -1.49
CA SER A 475 -0.53 28.64 -0.56
C SER A 475 0.43 27.47 -0.73
N LEU A 476 1.24 27.50 -1.76
CA LEU A 476 1.97 26.35 -2.28
C LEU A 476 3.48 26.60 -2.45
N ASP A 477 4.16 27.23 -1.50
CA ASP A 477 5.58 27.53 -1.57
C ASP A 477 6.49 26.31 -1.63
N ASN A 478 7.22 26.12 -2.72
CA ASN A 478 8.35 25.18 -2.90
C ASN A 478 8.08 23.69 -2.62
N LYS A 479 7.19 23.08 -3.34
CA LYS A 479 6.49 21.88 -2.97
C LYS A 479 6.80 20.70 -3.84
N GLN A 480 8.02 20.37 -3.89
CA GLN A 480 8.48 19.39 -4.85
C GLN A 480 8.36 17.95 -4.38
N GLN A 481 8.39 17.67 -3.08
CA GLN A 481 8.45 16.30 -2.57
C GLN A 481 7.44 15.98 -1.47
N GLY A 482 6.65 16.89 -1.01
CA GLY A 482 5.78 16.75 0.14
C GLY A 482 4.31 17.03 -0.12
N ASP A 483 3.95 17.42 -1.32
CA ASP A 483 2.59 17.84 -1.68
C ASP A 483 1.85 16.80 -2.53
N HIS A 484 2.21 15.55 -2.36
CA HIS A 484 1.51 14.43 -2.96
C HIS A 484 0.35 14.02 -2.05
N PHE A 485 -0.86 14.20 -2.50
CA PHE A 485 -2.05 13.95 -1.68
C PHE A 485 -3.08 13.05 -2.37
N GLU A 486 -2.72 12.45 -3.49
CA GLU A 486 -3.52 11.43 -4.15
C GLU A 486 -3.72 10.22 -3.24
N ASP A 487 -4.96 9.80 -3.02
CA ASP A 487 -5.28 8.65 -2.18
C ASP A 487 -4.81 7.35 -2.84
N TYR A 488 -4.50 6.35 -2.03
CA TYR A 488 -4.08 5.06 -2.53
C TYR A 488 -5.17 4.01 -2.32
N TYR A 489 -5.73 3.52 -3.41
CA TYR A 489 -6.76 2.49 -3.37
C TYR A 489 -6.19 1.14 -2.97
N LEU A 490 -6.65 0.60 -1.85
CA LEU A 490 -6.34 -0.77 -1.41
C LEU A 490 -7.37 -1.78 -1.91
N MET A 491 -8.62 -1.33 -2.08
CA MET A 491 -9.71 -2.14 -2.61
C MET A 491 -10.70 -1.26 -3.38
N ARG A 492 -10.96 -1.62 -4.63
CA ARG A 492 -11.93 -0.95 -5.50
C ARG A 492 -13.00 -1.93 -5.97
N TYR A 493 -14.18 -1.42 -6.34
CA TYR A 493 -15.29 -2.24 -6.83
C TYR A 493 -14.93 -3.06 -8.09
N ALA A 494 -14.05 -2.56 -8.94
CA ALA A 494 -13.51 -3.33 -10.07
C ALA A 494 -12.83 -4.64 -9.62
N ASP A 495 -12.14 -4.65 -8.46
CA ASP A 495 -11.52 -5.88 -7.94
C ASP A 495 -12.57 -6.89 -7.48
N VAL A 496 -13.65 -6.44 -6.83
CA VAL A 496 -14.79 -7.30 -6.47
C VAL A 496 -15.37 -7.99 -7.70
N LEU A 497 -15.57 -7.25 -8.80
CA LEU A 497 -16.09 -7.80 -10.05
C LEU A 497 -15.13 -8.82 -10.67
N LEU A 498 -13.83 -8.55 -10.68
CA LEU A 498 -12.83 -9.45 -11.25
C LEU A 498 -12.57 -10.67 -10.38
N MET A 499 -12.59 -10.53 -9.05
CA MET A 499 -12.57 -11.68 -8.13
C MET A 499 -13.80 -12.56 -8.31
N MET A 500 -15.00 -11.95 -8.47
CA MET A 500 -16.22 -12.70 -8.73
C MET A 500 -16.15 -13.46 -10.04
N THR A 501 -15.62 -12.84 -11.12
CA THR A 501 -15.37 -13.53 -12.39
C THR A 501 -14.49 -14.74 -12.23
N GLU A 502 -13.37 -14.59 -11.52
CA GLU A 502 -12.39 -15.67 -11.37
C GLU A 502 -12.91 -16.83 -10.50
N LEU A 503 -13.73 -16.53 -9.50
CA LEU A 503 -14.30 -17.55 -8.61
C LEU A 503 -15.48 -18.30 -9.24
N THR A 504 -16.26 -17.64 -10.09
CA THR A 504 -17.49 -18.24 -10.66
C THR A 504 -17.33 -18.73 -12.10
N GLY A 505 -16.36 -18.22 -12.85
CA GLY A 505 -16.26 -18.42 -14.30
C GLY A 505 -17.27 -17.60 -15.11
N GLU A 506 -17.97 -16.64 -14.47
CA GLU A 506 -18.97 -15.79 -15.13
C GLU A 506 -18.32 -14.54 -15.72
N ALA A 507 -18.20 -14.47 -17.04
CA ALA A 507 -17.59 -13.32 -17.73
C ALA A 507 -18.37 -12.01 -17.52
N SER A 508 -19.64 -12.05 -17.18
CA SER A 508 -20.53 -10.88 -17.06
C SER A 508 -20.04 -9.82 -16.08
N TYR A 509 -19.29 -10.20 -15.05
CA TYR A 509 -18.68 -9.27 -14.10
C TYR A 509 -17.45 -8.57 -14.73
N MET A 510 -16.53 -9.31 -15.34
CA MET A 510 -15.38 -8.77 -16.06
C MET A 510 -15.81 -7.87 -17.21
N ASN A 511 -16.88 -8.25 -17.93
CA ASN A 511 -17.39 -7.49 -19.06
C ASN A 511 -17.91 -6.10 -18.66
N GLN A 512 -18.28 -5.87 -17.39
CA GLN A 512 -18.61 -4.53 -16.90
C GLN A 512 -17.36 -3.64 -16.86
N VAL A 513 -16.23 -4.20 -16.41
CA VAL A 513 -14.94 -3.50 -16.36
C VAL A 513 -14.46 -3.18 -17.79
N GLN A 514 -14.60 -4.14 -18.70
CA GLN A 514 -14.23 -3.98 -20.12
C GLN A 514 -15.07 -2.91 -20.81
N ARG A 515 -16.38 -2.88 -20.60
CA ARG A 515 -17.25 -1.82 -21.14
C ARG A 515 -16.86 -0.43 -20.66
N ARG A 516 -16.57 -0.28 -19.35
CA ARG A 516 -16.11 0.98 -18.78
C ARG A 516 -14.77 1.44 -19.40
N ALA A 517 -13.85 0.50 -19.65
CA ALA A 517 -12.58 0.77 -20.32
C ALA A 517 -12.72 1.09 -21.81
N GLY A 518 -13.87 0.82 -22.42
CA GLY A 518 -14.11 1.01 -23.84
C GLY A 518 -13.50 -0.10 -24.70
N VAL A 519 -13.26 -1.29 -24.15
CA VAL A 519 -12.65 -2.43 -24.84
C VAL A 519 -13.68 -3.53 -25.13
N PRO A 520 -13.42 -4.40 -26.12
CA PRO A 520 -14.33 -5.52 -26.43
C PRO A 520 -14.50 -6.48 -25.27
N GLU A 521 -15.73 -6.95 -25.08
CA GLU A 521 -16.05 -7.99 -24.11
C GLU A 521 -15.44 -9.33 -24.52
N THR A 522 -14.90 -10.06 -23.55
CA THR A 522 -14.30 -11.37 -23.78
C THR A 522 -14.98 -12.46 -22.94
N PRO A 523 -15.01 -13.71 -23.42
CA PRO A 523 -15.49 -14.83 -22.61
C PRO A 523 -14.55 -15.09 -21.43
N TYR A 524 -15.08 -15.77 -20.41
CA TYR A 524 -14.22 -16.25 -19.32
C TYR A 524 -13.18 -17.24 -19.86
N THR A 525 -11.94 -16.91 -19.59
CA THR A 525 -10.78 -17.80 -19.52
C THR A 525 -9.86 -17.25 -18.44
N LEU A 526 -9.08 -18.10 -17.79
CA LEU A 526 -8.12 -17.62 -16.80
C LEU A 526 -7.16 -16.57 -17.41
N ALA A 527 -6.71 -16.79 -18.65
CA ALA A 527 -5.83 -15.85 -19.35
C ALA A 527 -6.48 -14.48 -19.58
N ASN A 528 -7.77 -14.43 -19.91
CA ASN A 528 -8.49 -13.16 -20.06
C ASN A 528 -8.61 -12.43 -18.72
N VAL A 529 -8.90 -13.15 -17.63
CA VAL A 529 -8.92 -12.57 -16.27
C VAL A 529 -7.54 -12.06 -15.86
N GLN A 530 -6.48 -12.82 -16.13
CA GLN A 530 -5.10 -12.42 -15.84
C GLN A 530 -4.71 -11.13 -16.55
N ASN A 531 -5.07 -11.00 -17.83
CA ASN A 531 -4.82 -9.79 -18.62
C ASN A 531 -5.68 -8.63 -18.12
N GLU A 532 -6.98 -8.86 -17.89
CA GLU A 532 -7.89 -7.82 -17.44
C GLU A 532 -7.46 -7.25 -16.08
N ARG A 533 -7.07 -8.10 -15.13
CA ARG A 533 -6.52 -7.66 -13.85
C ARG A 533 -5.22 -6.89 -14.02
N ARG A 534 -4.34 -7.31 -14.95
CA ARG A 534 -3.08 -6.60 -15.23
C ARG A 534 -3.33 -5.20 -15.74
N TRP A 535 -4.24 -5.01 -16.71
CA TRP A 535 -4.57 -3.70 -17.26
C TRP A 535 -5.30 -2.79 -16.25
N GLU A 536 -6.26 -3.35 -15.54
CA GLU A 536 -7.07 -2.60 -14.59
C GLU A 536 -6.26 -2.11 -13.39
N PHE A 537 -5.40 -2.97 -12.83
CA PHE A 537 -4.72 -2.70 -11.56
C PHE A 537 -3.22 -2.44 -11.70
N VAL A 538 -2.73 -2.13 -12.89
CA VAL A 538 -1.32 -1.76 -13.06
C VAL A 538 -0.95 -0.61 -12.09
N PHE A 539 0.17 -0.73 -11.40
CA PHE A 539 0.69 0.21 -10.39
C PHE A 539 -0.14 0.32 -9.08
N GLU A 540 -1.09 -0.57 -8.84
CA GLU A 540 -1.85 -0.61 -7.59
C GLU A 540 -1.36 -1.70 -6.61
N GLY A 541 -0.19 -2.26 -6.84
CA GLY A 541 0.46 -3.22 -5.93
C GLY A 541 -0.16 -4.62 -5.91
N LEU A 542 -0.99 -4.98 -6.89
CA LEU A 542 -1.67 -6.28 -6.90
C LEU A 542 -0.97 -7.32 -7.77
N ARG A 543 -0.28 -6.90 -8.83
CA ARG A 543 0.25 -7.77 -9.89
C ARG A 543 1.13 -8.89 -9.36
N PHE A 544 2.06 -8.60 -8.47
CA PHE A 544 3.01 -9.60 -7.99
C PHE A 544 2.33 -10.73 -7.21
N ASN A 545 1.40 -10.38 -6.32
CA ASN A 545 0.65 -11.37 -5.56
C ASN A 545 -0.34 -12.17 -6.43
N ASP A 546 -0.92 -11.54 -7.47
CA ASP A 546 -1.70 -12.23 -8.49
C ASP A 546 -0.85 -13.27 -9.24
N MET A 547 0.35 -12.89 -9.69
CA MET A 547 1.27 -13.81 -10.36
C MET A 547 1.64 -15.00 -9.46
N ARG A 548 1.91 -14.75 -8.18
CA ARG A 548 2.25 -15.79 -7.18
C ARG A 548 1.10 -16.77 -6.98
N ARG A 549 -0.13 -16.30 -6.76
CA ARG A 549 -1.27 -17.18 -6.52
C ARG A 549 -1.66 -18.01 -7.76
N TRP A 550 -1.40 -17.52 -8.97
CA TRP A 550 -1.57 -18.30 -10.19
C TRP A 550 -0.43 -19.29 -10.45
N SER A 551 0.69 -19.14 -9.77
CA SER A 551 1.85 -20.02 -9.89
C SER A 551 1.85 -21.17 -8.88
N GLY A 552 1.28 -20.93 -7.71
CA GLY A 552 1.43 -21.82 -6.56
C GLY A 552 2.82 -21.77 -5.93
N ILE A 553 2.91 -22.12 -4.67
CA ILE A 553 4.19 -22.29 -3.98
C ILE A 553 4.96 -23.46 -4.61
N ASP A 554 6.27 -23.33 -4.73
CA ASP A 554 7.17 -24.30 -5.39
C ASP A 554 6.85 -24.56 -6.87
N GLY A 555 6.27 -23.54 -7.55
CA GLY A 555 5.95 -23.63 -8.98
C GLY A 555 7.18 -23.73 -9.91
N GLY A 556 8.37 -23.41 -9.39
CA GLY A 556 9.64 -23.51 -10.10
C GLY A 556 9.82 -22.48 -11.21
N GLU A 557 10.87 -22.66 -12.01
CA GLU A 557 11.25 -21.71 -13.08
C GLU A 557 10.26 -21.68 -14.27
N ASN A 558 9.34 -22.63 -14.35
CA ASN A 558 8.36 -22.74 -15.43
C ASN A 558 6.95 -22.29 -15.07
N CYS A 559 6.72 -21.81 -13.85
CA CYS A 559 5.43 -21.29 -13.43
C CYS A 559 5.10 -19.95 -14.09
N TYR A 560 3.86 -19.49 -13.89
CA TYR A 560 3.38 -18.24 -14.51
C TYR A 560 4.23 -17.03 -14.10
N ALA A 561 4.48 -16.83 -12.80
CA ALA A 561 5.27 -15.71 -12.29
C ALA A 561 6.71 -15.73 -12.81
N ALA A 562 7.38 -16.89 -12.74
CA ALA A 562 8.74 -17.03 -13.22
C ALA A 562 8.87 -16.70 -14.71
N LYS A 563 7.93 -17.18 -15.54
CA LYS A 563 7.89 -16.87 -16.97
C LYS A 563 7.62 -15.41 -17.25
N ALA A 564 6.65 -14.81 -16.56
CA ALA A 564 6.30 -13.41 -16.75
C ALA A 564 7.48 -12.49 -16.37
N LEU A 565 8.12 -12.73 -15.24
CA LEU A 565 9.31 -12.00 -14.81
C LEU A 565 10.48 -12.17 -15.81
N GLN A 566 10.75 -13.39 -16.25
CA GLN A 566 11.86 -13.67 -17.19
C GLN A 566 11.60 -13.11 -18.60
N ALA A 567 10.34 -12.88 -18.97
CA ALA A 567 9.97 -12.30 -20.25
C ALA A 567 10.21 -10.80 -20.35
N GLN A 568 10.64 -10.14 -19.28
CA GLN A 568 10.94 -8.71 -19.29
C GLN A 568 11.96 -8.39 -20.40
N ARG A 569 11.61 -7.45 -21.24
CA ARG A 569 12.36 -7.06 -22.43
C ARG A 569 12.23 -5.55 -22.65
N GLY A 570 12.86 -5.09 -23.68
CA GLY A 570 12.76 -3.73 -24.14
C GLY A 570 14.04 -2.93 -23.91
N LYS A 571 13.99 -1.69 -24.35
CA LYS A 571 15.14 -0.79 -24.27
C LYS A 571 15.14 -0.12 -22.90
N GLN A 572 16.26 -0.25 -22.22
CA GLN A 572 16.51 0.48 -21.00
C GLN A 572 17.45 1.66 -21.26
N ILE A 573 17.14 2.79 -20.65
CA ILE A 573 17.94 4.00 -20.74
C ILE A 573 18.83 4.06 -19.49
N VAL A 574 20.12 4.26 -19.73
CA VAL A 574 21.11 4.42 -18.65
C VAL A 574 21.97 5.64 -18.96
N CYS A 575 22.02 6.59 -18.04
CA CYS A 575 22.80 7.83 -18.15
C CYS A 575 24.03 7.76 -17.24
N LEU A 576 25.16 7.29 -17.77
CA LEU A 576 26.37 7.05 -17.00
C LEU A 576 27.18 8.33 -16.77
N GLY A 577 26.75 9.14 -15.80
CA GLY A 577 27.50 10.31 -15.35
C GLY A 577 27.40 11.56 -16.22
N GLN A 578 26.61 11.53 -17.30
CA GLN A 578 26.42 12.67 -18.21
C GLN A 578 24.93 12.95 -18.41
N LYS A 579 24.49 14.14 -18.05
CA LYS A 579 23.12 14.56 -18.27
C LYS A 579 22.73 14.43 -19.75
N SER A 580 21.62 13.78 -20.02
CA SER A 580 21.11 13.52 -21.36
C SER A 580 21.98 12.62 -22.27
N ALA A 581 23.12 12.14 -21.80
CA ALA A 581 23.90 11.14 -22.50
C ALA A 581 23.36 9.76 -22.13
N LYS A 582 22.38 9.31 -22.87
CA LYS A 582 21.75 8.00 -22.63
C LYS A 582 22.45 6.90 -23.41
N ARG A 583 22.63 5.78 -22.75
CA ARG A 583 22.95 4.50 -23.38
C ARG A 583 21.69 3.64 -23.36
N THR A 584 21.30 3.13 -24.49
CA THR A 584 20.16 2.22 -24.59
C THR A 584 20.65 0.79 -24.52
N LEU A 585 20.11 0.01 -23.60
CA LEU A 585 20.32 -1.44 -23.48
C LEU A 585 19.07 -2.15 -23.99
N GLU A 586 19.23 -3.17 -24.81
CA GLU A 586 18.09 -3.90 -25.38
C GLU A 586 17.59 -5.03 -24.48
N HIS A 587 18.43 -5.53 -23.57
CA HIS A 587 18.08 -6.61 -22.63
C HIS A 587 18.76 -6.42 -21.29
N MET A 588 18.02 -6.67 -20.24
CA MET A 588 18.60 -6.98 -18.94
C MET A 588 18.93 -8.48 -18.90
N THR A 589 20.14 -8.80 -18.49
CA THR A 589 20.53 -10.19 -18.23
C THR A 589 20.35 -10.51 -16.73
N CYS A 590 19.11 -10.69 -16.29
CA CYS A 590 18.82 -11.16 -14.95
C CYS A 590 18.16 -12.54 -14.99
N SER A 591 18.46 -13.37 -14.02
CA SER A 591 17.85 -14.70 -13.89
C SER A 591 16.61 -14.65 -13.02
N TRP A 592 15.61 -13.83 -13.38
CA TRP A 592 14.38 -13.66 -12.59
C TRP A 592 13.66 -14.97 -12.33
N ALA A 593 13.50 -15.83 -13.35
CA ALA A 593 12.82 -17.12 -13.17
C ALA A 593 13.51 -17.98 -12.11
N LYS A 594 14.83 -18.02 -12.14
CA LYS A 594 15.64 -18.75 -11.18
C LYS A 594 15.54 -18.15 -9.77
N ARG A 595 15.60 -16.81 -9.66
CA ARG A 595 15.44 -16.14 -8.36
C ARG A 595 14.05 -16.33 -7.79
N TYR A 596 13.01 -16.16 -8.62
CA TYR A 596 11.63 -16.43 -8.19
C TYR A 596 11.46 -17.88 -7.72
N ALA A 597 11.96 -18.85 -8.47
CA ALA A 597 11.88 -20.27 -8.09
C ALA A 597 12.62 -20.58 -6.78
N ALA A 598 13.74 -19.90 -6.54
CA ALA A 598 14.50 -20.09 -5.29
C ALA A 598 13.81 -19.48 -4.06
N THR A 599 13.08 -18.38 -4.23
CA THR A 599 12.51 -17.58 -3.13
C THR A 599 10.99 -17.72 -2.98
N ASN A 600 10.30 -18.30 -3.97
CA ASN A 600 8.84 -18.27 -4.11
C ASN A 600 8.27 -16.82 -4.05
N GLY A 601 9.09 -15.83 -4.38
CA GLY A 601 8.75 -14.42 -4.29
C GLY A 601 8.70 -13.85 -2.87
N PHE A 602 9.16 -14.57 -1.85
CA PHE A 602 9.34 -14.01 -0.51
C PHE A 602 10.62 -13.19 -0.42
N LEU A 603 10.58 -12.14 0.39
CA LEU A 603 11.76 -11.36 0.75
C LEU A 603 12.61 -12.06 1.81
N SER A 604 13.86 -11.61 1.96
CA SER A 604 14.70 -12.01 3.09
C SER A 604 14.07 -11.54 4.40
N LYS A 605 14.05 -12.42 5.38
CA LYS A 605 13.72 -12.04 6.75
C LYS A 605 14.90 -11.29 7.36
N PRO A 606 14.66 -10.22 8.13
CA PRO A 606 15.77 -9.46 8.71
C PRO A 606 16.65 -10.32 9.60
N GLN A 607 17.95 -10.32 9.33
CA GLN A 607 18.92 -11.13 10.08
C GLN A 607 19.02 -10.70 11.55
N ALA A 608 18.86 -9.38 11.81
CA ALA A 608 18.79 -8.87 13.17
C ALA A 608 17.63 -9.50 13.95
N GLN A 609 16.45 -9.64 13.32
CA GLN A 609 15.27 -10.23 13.95
C GLN A 609 15.41 -11.75 14.12
N ILE A 610 16.01 -12.45 13.16
CA ILE A 610 16.33 -13.89 13.31
C ILE A 610 17.26 -14.08 14.54
N THR A 611 18.27 -13.25 14.67
CA THR A 611 19.21 -13.30 15.79
C THR A 611 18.53 -13.01 17.13
N ASN A 612 17.68 -11.98 17.17
CA ASN A 612 16.93 -11.59 18.38
C ASN A 612 15.97 -12.71 18.84
N LEU A 613 15.42 -13.47 17.92
CA LEU A 613 14.53 -14.59 18.23
C LEU A 613 15.28 -15.90 18.56
N SER A 614 16.61 -15.88 18.61
CA SER A 614 17.45 -16.98 19.08
C SER A 614 17.18 -18.32 18.38
N GLY A 615 17.01 -18.30 17.05
CA GLY A 615 16.76 -19.48 16.21
C GLY A 615 15.30 -19.96 16.15
N LYS A 616 14.37 -19.23 16.74
CA LYS A 616 12.93 -19.51 16.61
C LYS A 616 12.34 -19.10 15.27
N MET A 617 13.03 -18.30 14.52
CA MET A 617 12.72 -17.94 13.14
C MET A 617 13.95 -18.26 12.28
N VAL A 618 13.72 -18.81 11.09
CA VAL A 618 14.76 -19.15 10.12
C VAL A 618 14.55 -18.37 8.82
N GLN A 619 15.65 -18.17 8.09
CA GLN A 619 15.64 -17.44 6.83
C GLN A 619 14.79 -18.15 5.76
N ASN A 620 14.21 -17.40 4.85
CA ASN A 620 13.50 -17.94 3.69
C ASN A 620 14.48 -18.65 2.73
N PRO A 621 14.02 -19.68 2.02
CA PRO A 621 14.82 -20.29 0.95
C PRO A 621 15.32 -19.26 -0.06
N GLY A 622 16.52 -19.50 -0.58
CA GLY A 622 17.14 -18.62 -1.57
C GLY A 622 17.81 -17.34 -1.03
N TRP A 623 17.73 -17.09 0.29
CA TRP A 623 18.32 -15.92 0.96
C TRP A 623 19.47 -16.25 1.92
N ASP A 624 19.76 -17.51 2.11
CA ASP A 624 20.82 -18.01 2.98
C ASP A 624 22.22 -18.03 2.34
N ALA A 625 22.33 -17.52 1.12
CA ALA A 625 23.61 -17.45 0.43
C ALA A 625 24.44 -16.26 0.89
N ALA A 626 25.64 -16.55 1.36
CA ALA A 626 26.58 -15.57 1.89
C ALA A 626 27.18 -14.60 0.84
N ASP A 627 26.72 -14.64 -0.42
CA ASP A 627 27.33 -13.85 -1.50
C ASP A 627 26.28 -13.15 -2.37
N PRO A 628 25.93 -11.88 -2.00
CA PRO A 628 25.04 -11.05 -2.83
C PRO A 628 25.56 -10.84 -4.26
N GLU A 629 26.88 -10.81 -4.48
CA GLU A 629 27.45 -10.59 -5.81
C GLU A 629 27.20 -11.75 -6.77
N THR A 630 27.06 -12.98 -6.26
CA THR A 630 26.68 -14.13 -7.11
C THR A 630 25.19 -14.18 -7.42
N GLN A 631 24.37 -13.55 -6.60
CA GLN A 631 22.91 -13.45 -6.79
C GLN A 631 22.56 -12.37 -7.80
N TYR A 632 23.36 -11.33 -7.88
CA TYR A 632 23.09 -10.14 -8.66
C TYR A 632 24.22 -9.77 -9.60
N LYS A 633 23.96 -9.83 -10.90
CA LYS A 633 24.79 -9.18 -11.92
C LYS A 633 23.87 -8.38 -12.82
N VAL A 634 23.77 -7.09 -12.54
CA VAL A 634 23.38 -6.14 -13.59
C VAL A 634 24.64 -5.80 -14.37
N ILE A 635 24.67 -6.17 -15.62
CA ILE A 635 25.74 -5.79 -16.52
C ILE A 635 25.31 -4.50 -17.20
N TYR A 636 25.65 -3.36 -16.59
CA TYR A 636 25.68 -2.10 -17.30
C TYR A 636 26.89 -2.12 -18.24
N GLN A 637 26.77 -2.76 -19.38
CA GLN A 637 27.83 -2.71 -20.39
C GLN A 637 27.46 -1.82 -21.55
#